data_f124c125d142a19445d3cab5b5d4f199
#
_entry.id   f124c125d142a19445d3cab5b5d4f199
#
_cell.length_a   1.000
_cell.length_b   1.000
_cell.length_c   1.000
_cell.angle_alpha   90.00
_cell.angle_beta   90.00
_cell.angle_gamma   90.00
#
_symmetry.space_group_name_H-M   'P 1'
#
loop_
_entity.id
_entity.type
_entity.pdbx_description
1 polymer ?
#
loop_
_entity_poly.entity_id
_entity_poly.type
_entity_poly.pdbx_seq_one_letter_code
_entity_poly.pdbx_strand_id
1 'polypeptide(L)'
;MLAEIIKATRIRFGFSTIEQLEDVATGFDIDPLAVSLAKTTWVVSLSAEIKAATKPIVIPVYHADSLFAVTPVSASVPLVGESDTIPVSLDGTTVHLPTALVQPTYREFFDRIVDWAYDEARDAQRRGTVADFTKADADSFLDGTIAAFGITLSPELYKQLSDALFPLAHRMAELAVAERNGIWAFILRNTYRPGLLTGHFNGLVSNPPWLAMSGLADNPYRDLLKGRAKLYGIQPAGQSFLHLELGTMHLLHAIDRYLGPDACVACLVPGTVLNGTHHERLRQHDFLTSDRPVPFDIAEIWQVAPGTFKYPGAALVGHKRANTTGLPQSTFSGFVATDAGLDAAGFSVRTIGSTRSAWVLETGGGSAVAGGGGDLPQQGADLMPRTAVCVDIVQNASGEFRVDTPTRASAWGFTIKSAKEMATDRFPGHVAPRFIFRMAQSENLLPFVLGVHRAPLALPALRAAGGPWSILDEAEIRRQGFTQTARRFAAINQKLKTVGKGKSLQQRIDERGKLSKQVFGTTGYLILAGAGGKIICAACVPVAQAQDLVVDQTLYWKVVADADEAWYQVGMLNSMALTNATLAFNPKGDFGERHLHTLPYRMMPAYDAGNGDHQKIAALAKDIAILADGHCTTDPYLADPVKALTARRRKLRTLLEASPLLAQLETLAQSALAGASTAPSGGSGSAMQAPPC
;
A
#
# COMPACT_ATOMS: atom_id res chain seq x y z
N MET A 1 7.31 -18.53 -16.92
CA MET A 1 6.10 -19.28 -16.51
C MET A 1 5.61 -20.21 -17.61
N LEU A 2 5.16 -19.71 -18.78
CA LEU A 2 4.53 -20.51 -19.85
C LEU A 2 5.38 -21.71 -20.28
N ALA A 3 6.66 -21.50 -20.62
CA ALA A 3 7.58 -22.59 -20.99
C ALA A 3 7.78 -23.64 -19.89
N GLU A 4 7.82 -23.22 -18.61
CA GLU A 4 7.96 -24.15 -17.49
C GLU A 4 6.68 -24.95 -17.23
N ILE A 5 5.50 -24.36 -17.47
CA ILE A 5 4.22 -25.09 -17.40
C ILE A 5 4.22 -26.19 -18.47
N ILE A 6 4.53 -25.85 -19.73
CA ILE A 6 4.62 -26.82 -20.83
C ILE A 6 5.61 -27.94 -20.52
N LYS A 7 6.81 -27.58 -20.05
CA LYS A 7 7.85 -28.56 -19.66
C LYS A 7 7.39 -29.46 -18.51
N ALA A 8 6.80 -28.90 -17.46
CA ALA A 8 6.28 -29.65 -16.33
C ALA A 8 5.17 -30.62 -16.76
N THR A 9 4.28 -30.20 -17.67
CA THR A 9 3.20 -31.02 -18.22
C THR A 9 3.76 -32.20 -19.02
N ARG A 10 4.75 -31.98 -19.88
CA ARG A 10 5.44 -33.06 -20.60
C ARG A 10 6.03 -34.10 -19.66
N ILE A 11 6.73 -33.64 -18.63
CA ILE A 11 7.39 -34.54 -17.67
C ILE A 11 6.34 -35.31 -16.86
N ARG A 12 5.27 -34.65 -16.40
CA ARG A 12 4.32 -35.26 -15.48
C ARG A 12 3.29 -36.16 -16.14
N PHE A 13 2.84 -35.80 -17.35
CA PHE A 13 1.75 -36.49 -18.06
C PHE A 13 2.18 -37.20 -19.32
N GLY A 14 3.43 -37.07 -19.73
CA GLY A 14 3.95 -37.69 -20.98
C GLY A 14 3.37 -37.05 -22.25
N PHE A 15 2.84 -35.85 -22.19
CA PHE A 15 2.26 -35.14 -23.35
C PHE A 15 3.33 -34.83 -24.39
N SER A 16 3.09 -35.22 -25.65
CA SER A 16 4.07 -35.17 -26.74
C SER A 16 3.48 -34.65 -28.07
N THR A 17 2.18 -34.46 -28.17
CA THR A 17 1.55 -33.95 -29.38
C THR A 17 0.97 -32.54 -29.15
N ILE A 18 0.76 -31.81 -30.27
CA ILE A 18 0.26 -30.44 -30.18
C ILE A 18 -1.18 -30.40 -29.61
N GLU A 19 -2.01 -31.37 -29.96
CA GLU A 19 -3.39 -31.48 -29.50
C GLU A 19 -3.47 -31.69 -27.97
N GLN A 20 -2.45 -32.28 -27.37
CA GLN A 20 -2.34 -32.43 -25.92
C GLN A 20 -1.81 -31.17 -25.22
N LEU A 21 -1.02 -30.36 -25.91
CA LEU A 21 -0.25 -29.27 -25.33
C LEU A 21 -0.81 -27.88 -25.65
N GLU A 22 -1.61 -27.72 -26.69
CA GLU A 22 -2.09 -26.40 -27.12
C GLU A 22 -2.97 -25.71 -26.07
N ASP A 23 -3.80 -26.44 -25.34
CA ASP A 23 -4.74 -25.91 -24.33
C ASP A 23 -4.23 -26.04 -22.88
N VAL A 24 -2.98 -26.51 -22.67
CA VAL A 24 -2.42 -26.70 -21.32
C VAL A 24 -2.28 -25.40 -20.55
N ALA A 25 -1.99 -24.30 -21.24
CA ALA A 25 -1.81 -23.01 -20.58
C ALA A 25 -2.34 -21.87 -21.45
N THR A 26 -3.25 -21.09 -20.88
CA THR A 26 -3.75 -19.86 -21.51
C THR A 26 -3.21 -18.64 -20.78
N GLY A 27 -2.73 -17.64 -21.52
CA GLY A 27 -2.16 -16.40 -21.00
C GLY A 27 -2.96 -15.16 -21.36
N PHE A 28 -3.08 -14.23 -20.40
CA PHE A 28 -3.61 -12.88 -20.61
C PHE A 28 -2.60 -11.86 -20.14
N ASP A 29 -2.37 -10.82 -20.94
CA ASP A 29 -1.61 -9.65 -20.53
C ASP A 29 -2.18 -8.39 -21.19
N ILE A 30 -2.10 -7.27 -20.49
CA ILE A 30 -2.53 -5.95 -21.00
C ILE A 30 -1.42 -5.29 -21.83
N ASP A 31 -0.17 -5.72 -21.68
CA ASP A 31 0.96 -5.21 -22.44
C ASP A 31 1.12 -5.99 -23.77
N PRO A 32 0.94 -5.34 -24.91
CA PRO A 32 1.06 -6.00 -26.22
C PRO A 32 2.45 -6.58 -26.49
N LEU A 33 3.51 -5.99 -25.91
CA LEU A 33 4.87 -6.52 -26.02
C LEU A 33 5.02 -7.82 -25.23
N ALA A 34 4.50 -7.85 -24.01
CA ALA A 34 4.49 -9.06 -23.18
C ALA A 34 3.72 -10.19 -23.87
N VAL A 35 2.57 -9.89 -24.48
CA VAL A 35 1.79 -10.85 -25.28
C VAL A 35 2.60 -11.38 -26.48
N SER A 36 3.28 -10.51 -27.21
CA SER A 36 4.11 -10.92 -28.37
C SER A 36 5.26 -11.82 -27.94
N LEU A 37 5.94 -11.50 -26.85
CA LEU A 37 7.02 -12.30 -26.28
C LEU A 37 6.51 -13.66 -25.77
N ALA A 38 5.34 -13.67 -25.13
CA ALA A 38 4.71 -14.90 -24.65
C ALA A 38 4.28 -15.82 -25.81
N LYS A 39 3.70 -15.26 -26.88
CA LYS A 39 3.40 -16.01 -28.11
C LYS A 39 4.67 -16.62 -28.72
N THR A 40 5.73 -15.83 -28.85
CA THR A 40 7.03 -16.31 -29.34
C THR A 40 7.57 -17.43 -28.47
N THR A 41 7.52 -17.27 -27.15
CA THR A 41 7.97 -18.30 -26.20
C THR A 41 7.17 -19.59 -26.35
N TRP A 42 5.86 -19.50 -26.52
CA TRP A 42 4.97 -20.64 -26.74
C TRP A 42 5.34 -21.38 -28.03
N VAL A 43 5.48 -20.65 -29.16
CA VAL A 43 5.86 -21.24 -30.46
C VAL A 43 7.24 -21.92 -30.39
N VAL A 44 8.21 -21.28 -29.75
CA VAL A 44 9.57 -21.87 -29.60
C VAL A 44 9.52 -23.11 -28.72
N SER A 45 8.75 -23.09 -27.64
CA SER A 45 8.63 -24.22 -26.72
C SER A 45 7.95 -25.45 -27.32
N LEU A 46 7.11 -25.26 -28.35
CA LEU A 46 6.34 -26.29 -29.04
C LEU A 46 6.76 -26.46 -30.52
N SER A 47 7.92 -26.00 -30.90
CA SER A 47 8.35 -25.93 -32.30
C SER A 47 8.38 -27.29 -33.02
N ALA A 48 8.67 -28.36 -32.31
CA ALA A 48 8.68 -29.73 -32.86
C ALA A 48 7.24 -30.22 -33.13
N GLU A 49 6.37 -30.06 -32.17
CA GLU A 49 4.96 -30.45 -32.24
C GLU A 49 4.19 -29.63 -33.27
N ILE A 50 4.47 -28.34 -33.36
CA ILE A 50 3.89 -27.44 -34.38
C ILE A 50 4.27 -27.89 -35.80
N LYS A 51 5.53 -28.29 -36.03
CA LYS A 51 5.95 -28.79 -37.35
C LYS A 51 5.28 -30.12 -37.74
N ALA A 52 4.88 -30.90 -36.76
CA ALA A 52 4.17 -32.17 -36.97
C ALA A 52 2.64 -32.00 -37.08
N ALA A 53 2.13 -30.83 -36.78
CA ALA A 53 0.69 -30.54 -36.77
C ALA A 53 0.09 -30.64 -38.17
N THR A 54 -1.10 -31.24 -38.25
CA THR A 54 -1.87 -31.39 -39.50
C THR A 54 -3.08 -30.45 -39.55
N LYS A 55 -3.35 -29.73 -38.48
CA LYS A 55 -4.48 -28.77 -38.34
C LYS A 55 -3.97 -27.38 -37.97
N PRO A 56 -4.74 -26.32 -38.28
CA PRO A 56 -4.46 -24.99 -37.78
C PRO A 56 -4.37 -24.96 -36.24
N ILE A 57 -3.39 -24.23 -35.70
CA ILE A 57 -3.10 -24.13 -34.27
C ILE A 57 -3.49 -22.75 -33.78
N VAL A 58 -4.13 -22.67 -32.62
CA VAL A 58 -4.42 -21.42 -31.92
C VAL A 58 -3.38 -21.21 -30.82
N ILE A 59 -2.70 -20.06 -30.85
CA ILE A 59 -1.77 -19.70 -29.77
C ILE A 59 -2.58 -19.11 -28.62
N PRO A 60 -2.66 -19.79 -27.44
CA PRO A 60 -3.59 -19.42 -26.36
C PRO A 60 -3.04 -18.28 -25.46
N VAL A 61 -2.54 -17.21 -26.10
CA VAL A 61 -2.03 -16.02 -25.41
C VAL A 61 -2.73 -14.79 -26.00
N TYR A 62 -3.40 -14.04 -25.13
CA TYR A 62 -4.31 -12.97 -25.53
C TYR A 62 -3.93 -11.62 -24.94
N HIS A 63 -4.06 -10.57 -25.74
CA HIS A 63 -3.94 -9.18 -25.29
C HIS A 63 -5.28 -8.75 -24.68
N ALA A 64 -5.40 -8.84 -23.36
CA ALA A 64 -6.65 -8.60 -22.66
C ALA A 64 -6.42 -8.06 -21.25
N ASP A 65 -7.35 -7.23 -20.78
CA ASP A 65 -7.44 -6.87 -19.36
C ASP A 65 -8.16 -8.00 -18.61
N SER A 66 -7.42 -8.75 -17.81
CA SER A 66 -7.96 -9.88 -17.06
C SER A 66 -8.92 -9.50 -15.93
N LEU A 67 -8.98 -8.21 -15.52
CA LEU A 67 -9.94 -7.71 -14.54
C LEU A 67 -11.30 -7.37 -15.15
N PHE A 68 -11.34 -7.06 -16.44
CA PHE A 68 -12.55 -6.62 -17.11
C PHE A 68 -12.69 -7.34 -18.46
N ALA A 69 -13.80 -8.02 -18.64
CA ALA A 69 -14.13 -8.68 -19.92
C ALA A 69 -14.37 -7.69 -21.06
N VAL A 70 -14.49 -6.39 -20.77
CA VAL A 70 -14.79 -5.32 -21.74
C VAL A 70 -13.87 -4.13 -21.51
N THR A 71 -13.58 -3.38 -22.56
CA THR A 71 -12.62 -2.25 -22.54
C THR A 71 -12.79 -1.31 -21.35
N PRO A 72 -11.68 -0.71 -20.83
CA PRO A 72 -11.69 0.14 -19.64
C PRO A 72 -12.57 1.39 -19.70
N VAL A 73 -13.16 1.69 -20.86
CA VAL A 73 -13.84 2.96 -21.14
C VAL A 73 -15.32 2.97 -20.73
N SER A 74 -15.95 1.83 -20.46
CA SER A 74 -17.35 1.82 -19.99
C SER A 74 -17.40 1.78 -18.45
N ALA A 75 -17.93 2.84 -17.86
CA ALA A 75 -18.04 3.01 -16.41
C ALA A 75 -18.97 2.02 -15.70
N SER A 76 -19.69 1.18 -16.44
CA SER A 76 -20.69 0.24 -15.90
C SER A 76 -20.64 -1.09 -16.62
N VAL A 77 -19.56 -1.88 -16.42
CA VAL A 77 -19.55 -3.26 -16.91
C VAL A 77 -20.11 -4.15 -15.82
N PRO A 78 -21.30 -4.73 -15.99
CA PRO A 78 -21.80 -5.77 -15.09
C PRO A 78 -20.81 -6.92 -15.05
N LEU A 79 -20.68 -7.56 -13.92
CA LEU A 79 -20.00 -8.84 -13.84
C LEU A 79 -20.80 -9.84 -14.70
N VAL A 80 -20.11 -10.77 -15.36
CA VAL A 80 -20.78 -11.86 -16.07
C VAL A 80 -21.76 -12.54 -15.11
N GLY A 81 -23.04 -12.56 -15.47
CA GLY A 81 -24.14 -13.05 -14.64
C GLY A 81 -24.94 -11.98 -13.88
N GLU A 82 -24.55 -10.69 -13.96
CA GLU A 82 -25.32 -9.57 -13.38
C GLU A 82 -26.21 -8.85 -14.40
N SER A 83 -26.02 -9.10 -15.68
CA SER A 83 -26.84 -8.58 -16.78
C SER A 83 -26.92 -9.60 -17.90
N ASP A 84 -28.05 -9.61 -18.59
CA ASP A 84 -28.29 -10.47 -19.75
C ASP A 84 -27.49 -10.05 -20.98
N THR A 85 -26.95 -8.82 -21.00
CA THR A 85 -26.16 -8.28 -22.11
C THR A 85 -24.93 -7.55 -21.63
N ILE A 86 -23.88 -7.56 -22.47
CA ILE A 86 -22.62 -6.83 -22.26
C ILE A 86 -22.53 -5.68 -23.27
N PRO A 87 -22.39 -4.43 -22.85
CA PRO A 87 -22.21 -3.30 -23.76
C PRO A 87 -20.83 -3.33 -24.41
N VAL A 88 -20.79 -3.22 -25.73
CA VAL A 88 -19.61 -3.13 -26.57
C VAL A 88 -19.55 -1.76 -27.22
N SER A 89 -18.55 -0.97 -26.92
CA SER A 89 -18.35 0.33 -27.58
C SER A 89 -17.47 0.19 -28.81
N LEU A 90 -18.01 0.56 -29.95
CA LEU A 90 -17.34 0.60 -31.27
C LEU A 90 -17.27 2.06 -31.74
N ASP A 91 -16.19 2.76 -31.37
CA ASP A 91 -15.98 4.16 -31.78
C ASP A 91 -17.22 5.06 -31.50
N GLY A 92 -17.69 5.06 -30.26
CA GLY A 92 -18.81 5.88 -29.80
C GLY A 92 -20.21 5.29 -29.98
N THR A 93 -20.33 4.16 -30.68
CA THR A 93 -21.59 3.41 -30.80
C THR A 93 -21.54 2.20 -29.88
N THR A 94 -22.57 2.01 -29.03
CA THR A 94 -22.67 0.86 -28.13
C THR A 94 -23.58 -0.20 -28.70
N VAL A 95 -23.06 -1.43 -28.82
CA VAL A 95 -23.83 -2.63 -29.18
C VAL A 95 -23.92 -3.53 -27.95
N HIS A 96 -25.06 -4.13 -27.69
CA HIS A 96 -25.27 -5.02 -26.55
C HIS A 96 -25.19 -6.48 -26.99
N LEU A 97 -24.12 -7.19 -26.60
CA LEU A 97 -23.97 -8.62 -26.88
C LEU A 97 -24.51 -9.46 -25.70
N PRO A 98 -25.19 -10.59 -25.98
CA PRO A 98 -25.66 -11.46 -24.91
C PRO A 98 -24.54 -11.98 -24.02
N THR A 99 -24.74 -11.94 -22.71
CA THR A 99 -23.80 -12.47 -21.72
C THR A 99 -23.59 -13.97 -21.90
N ALA A 100 -24.56 -14.69 -22.39
CA ALA A 100 -24.46 -16.12 -22.68
C ALA A 100 -23.32 -16.47 -23.66
N LEU A 101 -22.97 -15.57 -24.57
CA LEU A 101 -21.85 -15.77 -25.52
C LEU A 101 -20.48 -15.94 -24.86
N VAL A 102 -20.30 -15.51 -23.60
CA VAL A 102 -19.04 -15.70 -22.87
C VAL A 102 -18.96 -17.06 -22.18
N GLN A 103 -19.98 -17.93 -22.31
CA GLN A 103 -19.93 -19.29 -21.81
C GLN A 103 -19.05 -20.16 -22.72
N PRO A 104 -18.28 -21.12 -22.17
CA PRO A 104 -17.41 -22.01 -22.94
C PRO A 104 -18.10 -22.72 -24.10
N THR A 105 -19.37 -23.09 -23.92
CA THR A 105 -20.22 -23.76 -24.92
C THR A 105 -20.41 -22.95 -26.20
N TYR A 106 -20.34 -21.62 -26.13
CA TYR A 106 -20.54 -20.72 -27.27
C TYR A 106 -19.24 -20.10 -27.82
N ARG A 107 -18.07 -20.59 -27.40
CA ARG A 107 -16.77 -20.01 -27.77
C ARG A 107 -16.54 -19.96 -29.28
N GLU A 108 -16.67 -21.11 -29.95
CA GLU A 108 -16.50 -21.20 -31.40
C GLU A 108 -17.58 -20.42 -32.15
N PHE A 109 -18.79 -20.44 -31.62
CA PHE A 109 -19.91 -19.66 -32.14
C PHE A 109 -19.64 -18.15 -32.09
N PHE A 110 -19.10 -17.66 -30.97
CA PHE A 110 -18.67 -16.26 -30.86
C PHE A 110 -17.57 -15.89 -31.86
N ASP A 111 -16.54 -16.72 -31.98
CA ASP A 111 -15.46 -16.51 -32.95
C ASP A 111 -16.03 -16.43 -34.38
N ARG A 112 -16.97 -17.30 -34.72
CA ARG A 112 -17.64 -17.29 -36.02
C ARG A 112 -18.44 -16.00 -36.28
N ILE A 113 -19.13 -15.48 -35.28
CA ILE A 113 -19.83 -14.20 -35.33
C ILE A 113 -18.85 -13.05 -35.64
N VAL A 114 -17.74 -13.02 -34.92
CA VAL A 114 -16.73 -11.95 -35.12
C VAL A 114 -16.05 -12.05 -36.48
N ASP A 115 -15.79 -13.27 -36.97
CA ASP A 115 -15.23 -13.49 -38.30
C ASP A 115 -16.18 -12.97 -39.38
N TRP A 116 -17.44 -13.34 -39.30
CA TRP A 116 -18.46 -12.89 -40.23
C TRP A 116 -18.59 -11.36 -40.24
N ALA A 117 -18.70 -10.72 -39.07
CA ALA A 117 -18.78 -9.26 -39.00
C ALA A 117 -17.53 -8.56 -39.59
N TYR A 118 -16.36 -9.20 -39.43
CA TYR A 118 -15.13 -8.70 -40.05
C TYR A 118 -15.11 -8.86 -41.57
N ASP A 119 -15.58 -10.00 -42.08
CA ASP A 119 -15.67 -10.25 -43.53
C ASP A 119 -16.66 -9.29 -44.17
N GLU A 120 -17.83 -9.06 -43.59
CA GLU A 120 -18.78 -8.04 -44.06
C GLU A 120 -18.18 -6.63 -44.07
N ALA A 121 -17.42 -6.27 -43.02
CA ALA A 121 -16.73 -4.98 -42.97
C ALA A 121 -15.69 -4.83 -44.11
N ARG A 122 -14.94 -5.89 -44.42
CA ARG A 122 -13.98 -5.90 -45.53
C ARG A 122 -14.67 -5.82 -46.87
N ASP A 123 -15.81 -6.48 -47.05
CA ASP A 123 -16.59 -6.46 -48.28
C ASP A 123 -17.22 -5.09 -48.51
N ALA A 124 -17.76 -4.46 -47.45
CA ALA A 124 -18.23 -3.09 -47.48
C ALA A 124 -17.11 -2.09 -47.87
N GLN A 125 -15.93 -2.25 -47.28
CA GLN A 125 -14.75 -1.44 -47.61
C GLN A 125 -14.36 -1.57 -49.09
N ARG A 126 -14.36 -2.79 -49.65
CA ARG A 126 -14.08 -3.03 -51.08
C ARG A 126 -15.12 -2.43 -52.01
N ARG A 127 -16.39 -2.44 -51.60
CA ARG A 127 -17.48 -1.82 -52.35
C ARG A 127 -17.57 -0.31 -52.18
N GLY A 128 -16.96 0.23 -51.10
CA GLY A 128 -17.05 1.65 -50.74
C GLY A 128 -18.41 2.07 -50.17
N THR A 129 -19.26 1.11 -49.80
CA THR A 129 -20.62 1.37 -49.27
C THR A 129 -21.07 0.28 -48.31
N VAL A 130 -21.96 0.66 -47.38
CA VAL A 130 -22.64 -0.24 -46.45
C VAL A 130 -24.12 -0.45 -46.82
N ALA A 131 -24.59 0.19 -47.88
CA ALA A 131 -26.02 0.29 -48.20
C ALA A 131 -26.69 -1.06 -48.53
N ASP A 132 -25.93 -2.06 -48.96
CA ASP A 132 -26.45 -3.37 -49.41
C ASP A 132 -26.56 -4.40 -48.28
N PHE A 133 -26.09 -4.06 -47.08
CA PHE A 133 -26.12 -4.96 -45.94
C PHE A 133 -27.35 -4.71 -45.06
N THR A 134 -28.17 -5.74 -44.84
CA THR A 134 -29.47 -5.65 -44.18
C THR A 134 -29.55 -6.53 -42.92
N LYS A 135 -30.56 -6.27 -42.07
CA LYS A 135 -30.84 -7.14 -40.91
C LYS A 135 -31.18 -8.57 -41.35
N ALA A 136 -31.84 -8.75 -42.49
CA ALA A 136 -32.18 -10.08 -43.00
C ALA A 136 -30.91 -10.92 -43.31
N ASP A 137 -29.83 -10.27 -43.79
CA ASP A 137 -28.55 -10.96 -44.03
C ASP A 137 -27.93 -11.43 -42.72
N ALA A 138 -28.00 -10.61 -41.67
CA ALA A 138 -27.52 -10.94 -40.36
C ALA A 138 -28.33 -12.11 -39.73
N ASP A 139 -29.64 -12.08 -39.84
CA ASP A 139 -30.51 -13.15 -39.35
C ASP A 139 -30.28 -14.46 -40.13
N SER A 140 -30.11 -14.38 -41.46
CA SER A 140 -29.79 -15.55 -42.29
C SER A 140 -28.42 -16.19 -41.92
N PHE A 141 -27.42 -15.34 -41.64
CA PHE A 141 -26.14 -15.82 -41.15
C PHE A 141 -26.28 -16.49 -39.79
N LEU A 142 -27.10 -15.93 -38.87
CA LEU A 142 -27.35 -16.49 -37.55
C LEU A 142 -27.96 -17.88 -37.67
N ASP A 143 -29.02 -18.04 -38.45
CA ASP A 143 -29.70 -19.29 -38.69
C ASP A 143 -28.77 -20.36 -39.29
N GLY A 144 -28.00 -19.97 -40.33
CA GLY A 144 -26.99 -20.84 -40.93
C GLY A 144 -25.91 -21.30 -39.95
N THR A 145 -25.47 -20.39 -39.09
CA THR A 145 -24.46 -20.69 -38.08
C THR A 145 -25.00 -21.62 -37.00
N ILE A 146 -26.21 -21.38 -36.49
CA ILE A 146 -26.90 -22.26 -35.52
C ILE A 146 -27.01 -23.68 -36.09
N ALA A 147 -27.45 -23.79 -37.34
CA ALA A 147 -27.58 -25.09 -38.01
C ALA A 147 -26.21 -25.79 -38.18
N ALA A 148 -25.17 -25.04 -38.59
CA ALA A 148 -23.82 -25.59 -38.80
C ALA A 148 -23.18 -26.11 -37.51
N PHE A 149 -23.40 -25.45 -36.37
CA PHE A 149 -22.92 -25.88 -35.05
C PHE A 149 -23.82 -26.90 -34.36
N GLY A 150 -25.02 -27.15 -34.90
CA GLY A 150 -25.99 -28.07 -34.28
C GLY A 150 -26.45 -27.64 -32.88
N ILE A 151 -26.43 -26.34 -32.60
CA ILE A 151 -26.78 -25.77 -31.28
C ILE A 151 -28.26 -25.39 -31.25
N THR A 152 -28.85 -25.45 -30.05
CA THR A 152 -30.21 -24.97 -29.82
C THR A 152 -30.13 -23.76 -28.89
N LEU A 153 -30.59 -22.59 -29.37
CA LEU A 153 -30.69 -21.39 -28.58
C LEU A 153 -32.07 -21.26 -27.95
N SER A 154 -32.13 -20.64 -26.76
CA SER A 154 -33.41 -20.20 -26.22
C SER A 154 -34.03 -19.11 -27.11
N PRO A 155 -35.34 -18.93 -27.14
CA PRO A 155 -35.97 -17.84 -27.90
C PRO A 155 -35.45 -16.45 -27.52
N GLU A 156 -35.17 -16.25 -26.24
CA GLU A 156 -34.63 -14.99 -25.72
C GLU A 156 -33.20 -14.75 -26.21
N LEU A 157 -32.32 -15.74 -26.13
CA LEU A 157 -30.95 -15.64 -26.62
C LEU A 157 -30.90 -15.43 -28.14
N TYR A 158 -31.75 -16.13 -28.88
CA TYR A 158 -31.88 -15.92 -30.35
C TYR A 158 -32.24 -14.47 -30.63
N LYS A 159 -33.27 -13.94 -29.96
CA LYS A 159 -33.69 -12.55 -30.14
C LYS A 159 -32.59 -11.56 -29.82
N GLN A 160 -31.90 -11.72 -28.69
CA GLN A 160 -30.78 -10.87 -28.29
C GLN A 160 -29.66 -10.87 -29.35
N LEU A 161 -29.35 -12.04 -29.92
CA LEU A 161 -28.35 -12.15 -31.00
C LEU A 161 -28.82 -11.49 -32.29
N SER A 162 -30.03 -11.76 -32.73
CA SER A 162 -30.63 -11.13 -33.91
C SER A 162 -30.64 -9.60 -33.78
N ASP A 163 -30.94 -9.07 -32.60
CA ASP A 163 -30.94 -7.62 -32.36
C ASP A 163 -29.51 -7.02 -32.27
N ALA A 164 -28.50 -7.82 -31.94
CA ALA A 164 -27.11 -7.36 -31.78
C ALA A 164 -26.25 -7.49 -33.05
N LEU A 165 -26.45 -8.54 -33.85
CA LEU A 165 -25.56 -8.89 -34.98
C LEU A 165 -25.54 -7.84 -36.09
N PHE A 166 -26.70 -7.37 -36.51
CA PHE A 166 -26.76 -6.33 -37.54
C PHE A 166 -26.08 -5.03 -37.09
N PRO A 167 -26.41 -4.43 -35.95
CA PRO A 167 -25.68 -3.23 -35.47
C PRO A 167 -24.17 -3.43 -35.32
N LEU A 168 -23.74 -4.62 -34.90
CA LEU A 168 -22.33 -4.95 -34.75
C LEU A 168 -21.61 -4.91 -36.11
N ALA A 169 -22.07 -5.70 -37.07
CA ALA A 169 -21.46 -5.82 -38.41
C ALA A 169 -21.59 -4.53 -39.22
N HIS A 170 -22.76 -3.88 -39.18
CA HIS A 170 -22.98 -2.61 -39.84
C HIS A 170 -22.03 -1.52 -39.32
N ARG A 171 -21.88 -1.40 -38.01
CA ARG A 171 -20.94 -0.42 -37.45
C ARG A 171 -19.49 -0.73 -37.80
N MET A 172 -19.08 -1.98 -37.78
CA MET A 172 -17.75 -2.38 -38.25
C MET A 172 -17.54 -2.04 -39.73
N ALA A 173 -18.57 -2.23 -40.58
CA ALA A 173 -18.55 -1.89 -42.00
C ALA A 173 -18.45 -0.38 -42.21
N GLU A 174 -19.22 0.45 -41.51
CA GLU A 174 -19.10 1.91 -41.54
C GLU A 174 -17.68 2.39 -41.22
N LEU A 175 -17.09 1.84 -40.18
CA LEU A 175 -15.73 2.18 -39.76
C LEU A 175 -14.70 1.77 -40.81
N ALA A 176 -14.87 0.61 -41.44
CA ALA A 176 -14.00 0.13 -42.50
C ALA A 176 -14.09 0.99 -43.78
N VAL A 177 -15.30 1.36 -44.21
CA VAL A 177 -15.53 2.27 -45.35
C VAL A 177 -14.96 3.67 -45.08
N ALA A 178 -15.04 4.14 -43.84
CA ALA A 178 -14.43 5.41 -43.41
C ALA A 178 -12.90 5.34 -43.23
N GLU A 179 -12.26 4.24 -43.65
CA GLU A 179 -10.83 3.96 -43.43
C GLU A 179 -10.38 4.02 -41.99
N ARG A 180 -11.31 3.91 -41.04
CA ARG A 180 -11.10 3.90 -39.62
C ARG A 180 -10.90 2.45 -39.11
N ASN A 181 -9.75 1.93 -39.39
CA ASN A 181 -9.12 0.82 -38.67
C ASN A 181 -9.88 -0.52 -38.61
N GLY A 182 -9.39 -1.53 -39.33
CA GLY A 182 -9.90 -2.92 -39.34
C GLY A 182 -9.55 -3.75 -38.09
N ILE A 183 -9.14 -3.13 -36.95
CA ILE A 183 -8.73 -3.85 -35.73
C ILE A 183 -9.89 -4.26 -34.82
N TRP A 184 -11.13 -3.89 -35.15
CA TRP A 184 -12.26 -4.13 -34.23
C TRP A 184 -12.53 -5.61 -33.97
N ALA A 185 -12.39 -6.47 -34.95
CA ALA A 185 -12.50 -7.92 -34.76
C ALA A 185 -11.43 -8.44 -33.79
N PHE A 186 -10.20 -7.92 -33.94
CA PHE A 186 -9.12 -8.23 -33.00
C PHE A 186 -9.42 -7.73 -31.59
N ILE A 187 -9.91 -6.48 -31.45
CA ILE A 187 -10.31 -5.91 -30.15
C ILE A 187 -11.42 -6.76 -29.52
N LEU A 188 -12.48 -7.06 -30.26
CA LEU A 188 -13.58 -7.89 -29.77
C LEU A 188 -13.09 -9.23 -29.23
N ARG A 189 -12.32 -9.98 -29.99
CA ARG A 189 -11.79 -11.27 -29.57
C ARG A 189 -10.93 -11.16 -28.31
N ASN A 190 -10.02 -10.21 -28.27
CA ASN A 190 -9.09 -10.09 -27.14
C ASN A 190 -9.77 -9.52 -25.88
N THR A 191 -10.72 -8.59 -26.05
CA THR A 191 -11.43 -7.99 -24.92
C THR A 191 -12.43 -8.97 -24.25
N TYR A 192 -13.12 -9.80 -25.06
CA TYR A 192 -14.11 -10.74 -24.54
C TYR A 192 -13.52 -12.09 -24.15
N ARG A 193 -12.33 -12.43 -24.63
CA ARG A 193 -11.71 -13.74 -24.37
C ARG A 193 -11.61 -14.11 -22.89
N PRO A 194 -11.25 -13.21 -21.97
CA PRO A 194 -11.29 -13.54 -20.55
C PRO A 194 -12.67 -13.99 -20.06
N GLY A 195 -13.73 -13.34 -20.53
CA GLY A 195 -15.09 -13.72 -20.18
C GLY A 195 -15.48 -15.11 -20.70
N LEU A 196 -15.05 -15.48 -21.92
CA LEU A 196 -15.29 -16.79 -22.51
C LEU A 196 -14.65 -17.96 -21.77
N LEU A 197 -13.72 -17.70 -20.88
CA LEU A 197 -12.97 -18.71 -20.13
C LEU A 197 -13.37 -18.76 -18.64
N THR A 198 -14.51 -18.16 -18.28
CA THR A 198 -15.04 -18.16 -16.92
C THR A 198 -15.26 -19.60 -16.42
N GLY A 199 -14.67 -19.92 -15.24
CA GLY A 199 -14.77 -21.23 -14.63
C GLY A 199 -14.06 -22.37 -15.36
N HIS A 200 -13.26 -22.06 -16.37
CA HIS A 200 -12.65 -23.05 -17.28
C HIS A 200 -11.40 -23.71 -16.72
N PHE A 201 -10.62 -22.97 -15.91
CA PHE A 201 -9.30 -23.45 -15.50
C PHE A 201 -9.30 -24.22 -14.20
N ASN A 202 -8.43 -25.21 -14.11
CA ASN A 202 -8.11 -25.99 -12.90
C ASN A 202 -6.81 -25.56 -12.23
N GLY A 203 -6.15 -24.50 -12.71
CA GLY A 203 -4.97 -23.92 -12.11
C GLY A 203 -4.71 -22.48 -12.51
N LEU A 204 -4.13 -21.71 -11.61
CA LEU A 204 -3.67 -20.34 -11.80
C LEU A 204 -2.21 -20.22 -11.38
N VAL A 205 -1.36 -19.74 -12.29
CA VAL A 205 -0.01 -19.26 -11.96
C VAL A 205 0.09 -17.81 -12.44
N SER A 206 0.28 -16.87 -11.52
CA SER A 206 0.23 -15.45 -11.84
C SER A 206 1.30 -14.63 -11.14
N ASN A 207 1.77 -13.58 -11.83
CA ASN A 207 2.53 -12.47 -11.27
C ASN A 207 1.81 -11.17 -11.68
N PRO A 208 0.73 -10.80 -10.98
CA PRO A 208 -0.04 -9.62 -11.33
C PRO A 208 0.74 -8.33 -11.08
N PRO A 209 0.27 -7.16 -11.58
CA PRO A 209 0.98 -5.90 -11.43
C PRO A 209 1.14 -5.50 -9.95
N TRP A 210 2.38 -5.17 -9.55
CA TRP A 210 2.74 -4.67 -8.22
C TRP A 210 2.61 -3.15 -8.15
N LEU A 211 1.50 -2.64 -8.62
CA LEU A 211 1.20 -1.22 -8.67
C LEU A 211 0.18 -0.85 -7.61
N ALA A 212 0.50 0.17 -6.80
CA ALA A 212 -0.46 0.72 -5.84
C ALA A 212 -1.45 1.68 -6.53
N MET A 213 -2.65 1.80 -5.98
CA MET A 213 -3.69 2.71 -6.48
C MET A 213 -3.23 4.16 -6.62
N SER A 214 -2.27 4.61 -5.79
CA SER A 214 -1.66 5.95 -5.89
C SER A 214 -0.82 6.16 -7.14
N GLY A 215 -0.36 5.08 -7.78
CA GLY A 215 0.40 5.12 -9.04
C GLY A 215 -0.49 5.25 -10.27
N LEU A 216 -1.79 5.06 -10.13
CA LEU A 216 -2.76 5.25 -11.20
C LEU A 216 -3.17 6.72 -11.30
N ALA A 217 -3.31 7.21 -12.53
CA ALA A 217 -3.90 8.52 -12.77
C ALA A 217 -5.34 8.59 -12.22
N ASP A 218 -5.81 9.79 -11.94
CA ASP A 218 -7.21 10.02 -11.54
C ASP A 218 -8.10 9.90 -12.78
N ASN A 219 -8.70 8.74 -12.97
CA ASN A 219 -9.52 8.39 -14.11
C ASN A 219 -10.63 7.38 -13.72
N PRO A 220 -11.65 7.17 -14.57
CA PRO A 220 -12.74 6.23 -14.29
C PRO A 220 -12.31 4.80 -14.00
N TYR A 221 -11.18 4.35 -14.55
CA TYR A 221 -10.63 3.03 -14.30
C TYR A 221 -10.30 2.81 -12.80
N ARG A 222 -9.77 3.84 -12.12
CA ARG A 222 -9.49 3.78 -10.68
C ARG A 222 -10.76 3.59 -9.85
N ASP A 223 -11.88 4.20 -10.27
CA ASP A 223 -13.16 4.02 -9.58
C ASP A 223 -13.74 2.61 -9.78
N LEU A 224 -13.57 2.03 -10.97
CA LEU A 224 -13.90 0.61 -11.22
C LEU A 224 -13.09 -0.33 -10.31
N LEU A 225 -11.78 -0.11 -10.21
CA LEU A 225 -10.91 -0.88 -9.33
C LEU A 225 -11.32 -0.75 -7.85
N LYS A 226 -11.73 0.44 -7.44
CA LYS A 226 -12.26 0.70 -6.10
C LYS A 226 -13.55 -0.10 -5.85
N GLY A 227 -14.46 -0.11 -6.82
CA GLY A 227 -15.67 -0.93 -6.77
C GLY A 227 -15.36 -2.42 -6.63
N ARG A 228 -14.37 -2.94 -7.37
CA ARG A 228 -13.91 -4.34 -7.25
C ARG A 228 -13.32 -4.66 -5.88
N ALA A 229 -12.47 -3.79 -5.37
CA ALA A 229 -11.89 -3.98 -4.03
C ALA A 229 -12.97 -4.00 -2.94
N LYS A 230 -14.02 -3.18 -3.08
CA LYS A 230 -15.19 -3.20 -2.19
C LYS A 230 -15.97 -4.51 -2.33
N LEU A 231 -16.28 -4.92 -3.55
CA LEU A 231 -17.02 -6.14 -3.86
C LEU A 231 -16.38 -7.38 -3.22
N TYR A 232 -15.05 -7.50 -3.32
CA TYR A 232 -14.29 -8.60 -2.70
C TYR A 232 -13.94 -8.35 -1.23
N GLY A 233 -14.46 -7.31 -0.59
CA GLY A 233 -14.24 -7.04 0.83
C GLY A 233 -12.82 -6.63 1.22
N ILE A 234 -11.90 -6.36 0.28
CA ILE A 234 -10.51 -6.05 0.57
C ILE A 234 -10.18 -4.54 0.55
N GLN A 235 -11.19 -3.68 0.35
CA GLN A 235 -10.99 -2.23 0.35
C GLN A 235 -10.62 -1.74 1.76
N PRO A 236 -9.40 -1.22 1.98
CA PRO A 236 -9.00 -0.67 3.26
C PRO A 236 -9.72 0.66 3.55
N ALA A 237 -9.82 1.00 4.82
CA ALA A 237 -10.46 2.25 5.25
C ALA A 237 -9.61 3.49 4.94
N GLY A 238 -10.26 4.61 4.69
CA GLY A 238 -9.64 5.93 4.57
C GLY A 238 -8.57 6.03 3.47
N GLN A 239 -7.49 6.74 3.75
CA GLN A 239 -6.40 6.98 2.79
C GLN A 239 -5.54 5.73 2.51
N SER A 240 -5.65 4.69 3.32
CA SER A 240 -4.91 3.43 3.11
C SER A 240 -5.28 2.76 1.78
N PHE A 241 -6.44 3.08 1.20
CA PHE A 241 -6.83 2.64 -0.13
C PHE A 241 -5.81 3.02 -1.22
N LEU A 242 -5.19 4.19 -1.11
CA LEU A 242 -4.17 4.64 -2.08
C LEU A 242 -2.92 3.75 -2.10
N HIS A 243 -2.71 2.97 -1.05
CA HIS A 243 -1.58 2.04 -0.95
C HIS A 243 -1.95 0.59 -1.31
N LEU A 244 -3.25 0.30 -1.54
CA LEU A 244 -3.66 -1.03 -1.98
C LEU A 244 -3.03 -1.35 -3.34
N GLU A 245 -2.30 -2.47 -3.39
CA GLU A 245 -1.71 -2.96 -4.62
C GLU A 245 -2.72 -3.78 -5.43
N LEU A 246 -2.64 -3.65 -6.75
CA LEU A 246 -3.54 -4.33 -7.69
C LEU A 246 -3.42 -5.85 -7.62
N GLY A 247 -2.26 -6.38 -7.22
CA GLY A 247 -1.97 -7.81 -7.24
C GLY A 247 -2.96 -8.66 -6.46
N THR A 248 -3.38 -8.23 -5.27
CA THR A 248 -4.35 -8.98 -4.46
C THR A 248 -5.76 -8.95 -5.04
N MET A 249 -6.12 -7.86 -5.69
CA MET A 249 -7.41 -7.75 -6.38
C MET A 249 -7.45 -8.63 -7.64
N HIS A 250 -6.36 -8.66 -8.43
CA HIS A 250 -6.21 -9.59 -9.55
C HIS A 250 -6.30 -11.05 -9.10
N LEU A 251 -5.65 -11.39 -7.99
CA LEU A 251 -5.70 -12.73 -7.41
C LEU A 251 -7.14 -13.16 -7.12
N LEU A 252 -7.88 -12.38 -6.33
CA LEU A 252 -9.26 -12.73 -5.97
C LEU A 252 -10.18 -12.77 -7.19
N HIS A 253 -10.03 -11.82 -8.12
CA HIS A 253 -10.80 -11.81 -9.35
C HIS A 253 -10.52 -13.04 -10.22
N ALA A 254 -9.26 -13.42 -10.39
CA ALA A 254 -8.90 -14.58 -11.17
C ALA A 254 -9.45 -15.88 -10.57
N ILE A 255 -9.40 -16.01 -9.24
CA ILE A 255 -9.98 -17.18 -8.53
C ILE A 255 -11.50 -17.22 -8.71
N ASP A 256 -12.18 -16.08 -8.50
CA ASP A 256 -13.63 -15.99 -8.65
C ASP A 256 -14.09 -16.37 -10.06
N ARG A 257 -13.45 -15.78 -11.08
CA ARG A 257 -13.94 -15.81 -12.46
C ARG A 257 -13.43 -16.96 -13.31
N TYR A 258 -12.13 -17.26 -13.22
CA TYR A 258 -11.52 -18.16 -14.21
C TYR A 258 -11.39 -19.59 -13.72
N LEU A 259 -11.39 -19.80 -12.40
CA LEU A 259 -11.13 -21.12 -11.84
C LEU A 259 -12.40 -21.91 -11.57
N GLY A 260 -12.36 -23.21 -11.89
CA GLY A 260 -13.32 -24.19 -11.42
C GLY A 260 -13.11 -24.54 -9.93
N PRO A 261 -14.02 -25.33 -9.33
CA PRO A 261 -13.83 -25.89 -7.99
C PRO A 261 -12.53 -26.70 -7.90
N ASP A 262 -11.91 -26.69 -6.73
CA ASP A 262 -10.67 -27.40 -6.39
C ASP A 262 -9.44 -27.04 -7.24
N ALA A 263 -9.53 -25.95 -8.01
CA ALA A 263 -8.42 -25.45 -8.80
C ALA A 263 -7.25 -24.99 -7.92
N CYS A 264 -6.03 -25.32 -8.34
CA CYS A 264 -4.80 -24.89 -7.68
C CYS A 264 -4.50 -23.42 -7.98
N VAL A 265 -3.96 -22.71 -7.00
CA VAL A 265 -3.59 -21.29 -7.10
C VAL A 265 -2.16 -21.09 -6.66
N ALA A 266 -1.34 -20.42 -7.48
CA ALA A 266 -0.03 -19.91 -7.11
C ALA A 266 0.11 -18.48 -7.65
N CYS A 267 0.20 -17.49 -6.75
CA CYS A 267 0.24 -16.09 -7.12
C CYS A 267 1.36 -15.36 -6.42
N LEU A 268 2.25 -14.73 -7.20
CA LEU A 268 3.33 -13.90 -6.68
C LEU A 268 2.80 -12.48 -6.45
N VAL A 269 2.88 -12.00 -5.21
CA VAL A 269 2.38 -10.70 -4.78
C VAL A 269 3.46 -9.92 -4.04
N PRO A 270 3.31 -8.58 -3.87
CA PRO A 270 4.23 -7.82 -3.03
C PRO A 270 4.30 -8.36 -1.60
N GLY A 271 5.49 -8.37 -1.00
CA GLY A 271 5.69 -8.84 0.37
C GLY A 271 4.92 -8.05 1.43
N THR A 272 4.41 -6.87 1.08
CA THR A 272 3.47 -6.08 1.89
C THR A 272 2.19 -6.85 2.23
N VAL A 273 1.83 -7.88 1.47
CA VAL A 273 0.70 -8.78 1.78
C VAL A 273 0.86 -9.42 3.16
N LEU A 274 2.09 -9.67 3.59
CA LEU A 274 2.38 -10.34 4.87
C LEU A 274 2.05 -9.45 6.07
N ASN A 275 2.21 -8.12 5.96
CA ASN A 275 2.12 -7.24 7.13
C ASN A 275 1.66 -5.79 6.83
N GLY A 276 1.42 -5.42 5.57
CA GLY A 276 0.96 -4.07 5.19
C GLY A 276 -0.46 -3.75 5.68
N THR A 277 -0.69 -2.53 6.18
CA THR A 277 -2.01 -2.10 6.68
C THR A 277 -3.10 -2.13 5.61
N HIS A 278 -2.72 -1.88 4.36
CA HIS A 278 -3.65 -1.87 3.22
C HIS A 278 -4.09 -3.28 2.80
N HIS A 279 -3.44 -4.34 3.29
CA HIS A 279 -3.84 -5.73 3.11
C HIS A 279 -4.48 -6.36 4.36
N GLU A 280 -4.82 -5.56 5.36
CA GLU A 280 -5.40 -6.04 6.61
C GLU A 280 -6.64 -6.89 6.38
N ARG A 281 -7.57 -6.40 5.56
CA ARG A 281 -8.81 -7.10 5.23
C ARG A 281 -8.59 -8.42 4.48
N LEU A 282 -7.55 -8.50 3.65
CA LEU A 282 -7.16 -9.76 3.01
C LEU A 282 -6.68 -10.78 4.05
N ARG A 283 -5.84 -10.35 5.01
CA ARG A 283 -5.33 -11.23 6.07
C ARG A 283 -6.39 -11.61 7.11
N GLN A 284 -7.40 -10.77 7.30
CA GLN A 284 -8.60 -11.10 8.08
C GLN A 284 -9.57 -12.00 7.32
N HIS A 285 -9.25 -12.31 6.06
CA HIS A 285 -10.08 -13.13 5.18
C HIS A 285 -11.50 -12.57 4.93
N ASP A 286 -11.65 -11.22 4.94
CA ASP A 286 -12.94 -10.56 4.68
C ASP A 286 -13.53 -10.94 3.31
N PHE A 287 -12.69 -11.38 2.37
CA PHE A 287 -13.13 -11.88 1.07
C PHE A 287 -13.98 -13.17 1.13
N LEU A 288 -13.94 -13.91 2.25
CA LEU A 288 -14.80 -15.10 2.45
C LEU A 288 -16.25 -14.74 2.81
N THR A 289 -16.47 -13.53 3.32
CA THR A 289 -17.77 -13.05 3.82
C THR A 289 -18.22 -11.74 3.15
N SER A 290 -17.56 -11.34 2.07
CA SER A 290 -17.85 -10.13 1.30
C SER A 290 -19.15 -10.24 0.51
N ASP A 291 -19.56 -9.14 -0.14
CA ASP A 291 -20.70 -9.13 -1.08
C ASP A 291 -20.52 -10.15 -2.22
N ARG A 292 -19.27 -10.51 -2.54
CA ARG A 292 -18.89 -11.57 -3.48
C ARG A 292 -17.88 -12.51 -2.84
N PRO A 293 -18.33 -13.53 -2.09
CA PRO A 293 -17.42 -14.44 -1.41
C PRO A 293 -16.52 -15.20 -2.39
N VAL A 294 -15.21 -15.23 -2.09
CA VAL A 294 -14.23 -15.98 -2.86
C VAL A 294 -13.70 -17.11 -1.99
N PRO A 295 -14.06 -18.38 -2.25
CA PRO A 295 -13.69 -19.52 -1.41
C PRO A 295 -12.23 -19.93 -1.65
N PHE A 296 -11.30 -19.04 -1.36
CA PHE A 296 -9.88 -19.26 -1.49
C PHE A 296 -9.28 -19.76 -0.17
N ASP A 297 -8.82 -21.00 -0.19
CA ASP A 297 -8.09 -21.64 0.90
C ASP A 297 -6.60 -21.41 0.69
N ILE A 298 -6.00 -20.50 1.46
CA ILE A 298 -4.55 -20.26 1.43
C ILE A 298 -3.89 -21.37 2.25
N ALA A 299 -3.16 -22.26 1.59
CA ALA A 299 -2.49 -23.39 2.22
C ALA A 299 -1.02 -23.09 2.56
N GLU A 300 -0.34 -22.34 1.69
CA GLU A 300 1.07 -22.07 1.82
C GLU A 300 1.43 -20.60 1.55
N ILE A 301 2.47 -20.14 2.23
CA ILE A 301 3.09 -18.83 2.01
C ILE A 301 4.55 -19.04 1.69
N TRP A 302 5.01 -18.56 0.53
CA TRP A 302 6.41 -18.64 0.13
C TRP A 302 7.03 -17.25 0.16
N GLN A 303 8.06 -17.06 0.95
CA GLN A 303 8.79 -15.81 1.01
C GLN A 303 9.93 -15.84 -0.01
N VAL A 304 9.93 -14.87 -0.93
CA VAL A 304 10.96 -14.77 -1.98
C VAL A 304 12.26 -14.22 -1.41
N ALA A 305 13.40 -14.73 -1.88
CA ALA A 305 14.73 -14.31 -1.45
C ALA A 305 14.93 -12.80 -1.62
N PRO A 306 15.55 -12.14 -0.63
CA PRO A 306 15.91 -10.72 -0.75
C PRO A 306 16.77 -10.46 -1.99
N GLY A 307 16.46 -9.44 -2.76
CA GLY A 307 17.22 -9.08 -3.97
C GLY A 307 16.74 -9.74 -5.27
N THR A 308 15.85 -10.74 -5.22
CA THR A 308 15.24 -11.34 -6.42
C THR A 308 14.43 -10.31 -7.21
N PHE A 309 13.71 -9.45 -6.50
CA PHE A 309 12.99 -8.32 -7.08
C PHE A 309 13.44 -7.02 -6.41
N LYS A 310 13.16 -5.91 -7.06
CA LYS A 310 13.40 -4.58 -6.48
C LYS A 310 12.72 -4.41 -5.12
N TYR A 311 11.55 -5.04 -4.94
CA TYR A 311 10.77 -5.06 -3.70
C TYR A 311 10.61 -6.50 -3.21
N PRO A 312 10.49 -6.71 -1.87
CA PRO A 312 10.20 -8.03 -1.34
C PRO A 312 8.92 -8.61 -1.94
N GLY A 313 8.95 -9.89 -2.25
CA GLY A 313 7.81 -10.64 -2.78
C GLY A 313 7.42 -11.79 -1.87
N ALA A 314 6.17 -12.21 -2.00
CA ALA A 314 5.66 -13.44 -1.42
C ALA A 314 4.78 -14.17 -2.44
N ALA A 315 4.78 -15.49 -2.45
CA ALA A 315 3.80 -16.25 -3.20
C ALA A 315 2.71 -16.78 -2.24
N LEU A 316 1.47 -16.62 -2.63
CA LEU A 316 0.32 -17.25 -1.98
C LEU A 316 -0.06 -18.48 -2.78
N VAL A 317 -0.05 -19.64 -2.14
CA VAL A 317 -0.37 -20.93 -2.75
C VAL A 317 -1.56 -21.55 -2.03
N GLY A 318 -2.48 -22.12 -2.78
CA GLY A 318 -3.69 -22.69 -2.19
C GLY A 318 -4.66 -23.26 -3.23
N HIS A 319 -5.92 -23.34 -2.85
CA HIS A 319 -6.96 -23.92 -3.69
C HIS A 319 -8.26 -23.11 -3.64
N LYS A 320 -8.97 -23.05 -4.76
CA LYS A 320 -10.35 -22.62 -4.76
C LYS A 320 -11.22 -23.78 -4.24
N ARG A 321 -11.95 -23.56 -3.14
CA ARG A 321 -12.90 -24.54 -2.62
C ARG A 321 -14.29 -24.36 -3.26
N ALA A 322 -15.14 -25.37 -3.11
CA ALA A 322 -16.53 -25.28 -3.58
C ALA A 322 -17.34 -24.23 -2.80
N ASN A 323 -17.02 -24.02 -1.52
CA ASN A 323 -17.63 -23.02 -0.64
C ASN A 323 -16.63 -22.55 0.44
N THR A 324 -17.07 -21.67 1.33
CA THR A 324 -16.24 -21.08 2.40
C THR A 324 -16.26 -21.86 3.72
N THR A 325 -16.90 -23.04 3.77
CA THR A 325 -17.02 -23.84 5.00
C THR A 325 -15.65 -24.35 5.46
N GLY A 326 -15.34 -24.16 6.73
CA GLY A 326 -14.05 -24.57 7.32
C GLY A 326 -12.89 -23.65 7.05
N LEU A 327 -13.11 -22.52 6.39
CA LEU A 327 -12.10 -21.47 6.17
C LEU A 327 -12.30 -20.32 7.17
N PRO A 328 -11.25 -19.53 7.50
CA PRO A 328 -9.84 -19.64 7.09
C PRO A 328 -9.00 -20.56 7.98
N GLN A 329 -7.79 -20.88 7.52
CA GLN A 329 -6.75 -21.49 8.35
C GLN A 329 -5.99 -20.42 9.15
N SER A 330 -5.52 -20.78 10.34
CA SER A 330 -4.75 -19.89 11.22
C SER A 330 -3.23 -20.03 11.12
N THR A 331 -2.79 -21.14 10.53
CA THR A 331 -1.37 -21.46 10.30
C THR A 331 -1.19 -21.92 8.85
N PHE A 332 -0.03 -21.59 8.29
CA PHE A 332 0.29 -21.90 6.91
C PHE A 332 1.65 -22.61 6.88
N SER A 333 1.77 -23.65 6.09
CA SER A 333 3.08 -24.16 5.68
C SER A 333 3.69 -23.27 4.59
N GLY A 334 4.92 -23.50 4.21
CA GLY A 334 5.52 -22.78 3.09
C GLY A 334 7.03 -22.89 3.05
N PHE A 335 7.64 -21.92 2.38
CA PHE A 335 9.07 -21.90 2.15
C PHE A 335 9.63 -20.49 2.24
N VAL A 336 10.88 -20.40 2.68
CA VAL A 336 11.70 -19.21 2.55
C VAL A 336 12.77 -19.49 1.50
N ALA A 337 12.80 -18.71 0.44
CA ALA A 337 13.85 -18.81 -0.56
C ALA A 337 15.14 -18.17 -0.02
N THR A 338 16.23 -18.93 -0.13
CA THR A 338 17.59 -18.53 0.25
C THR A 338 18.53 -18.69 -0.95
N ASP A 339 19.76 -18.24 -0.83
CA ASP A 339 20.78 -18.46 -1.87
C ASP A 339 21.10 -19.97 -2.07
N ALA A 340 20.82 -20.79 -1.05
CA ALA A 340 21.04 -22.24 -1.09
C ALA A 340 19.83 -23.03 -1.63
N GLY A 341 18.66 -22.40 -1.77
CA GLY A 341 17.44 -23.05 -2.25
C GLY A 341 16.18 -22.62 -1.49
N LEU A 342 15.27 -23.57 -1.30
CA LEU A 342 14.01 -23.36 -0.57
C LEU A 342 14.06 -24.09 0.77
N ASP A 343 14.02 -23.34 1.86
CA ASP A 343 13.96 -23.88 3.21
C ASP A 343 12.49 -23.95 3.67
N ALA A 344 12.07 -25.13 4.15
CA ALA A 344 10.72 -25.31 4.67
C ALA A 344 10.49 -24.42 5.90
N ALA A 345 9.33 -23.79 5.96
CA ALA A 345 8.98 -22.82 6.99
C ALA A 345 7.50 -22.90 7.35
N GLY A 346 7.18 -22.55 8.61
CA GLY A 346 5.81 -22.31 9.06
C GLY A 346 5.52 -20.81 9.12
N PHE A 347 4.28 -20.44 8.87
CA PHE A 347 3.77 -19.08 9.06
C PHE A 347 2.53 -19.12 9.96
N SER A 348 2.43 -18.17 10.87
CA SER A 348 1.29 -18.00 11.75
C SER A 348 0.70 -16.61 11.65
N VAL A 349 -0.60 -16.50 11.95
CA VAL A 349 -1.28 -15.22 12.06
C VAL A 349 -0.97 -14.63 13.43
N ARG A 350 -0.38 -13.43 13.46
CA ARG A 350 -0.23 -12.64 14.69
C ARG A 350 -1.12 -11.42 14.62
N THR A 351 -1.79 -11.09 15.72
CA THR A 351 -2.69 -9.95 15.81
C THR A 351 -2.28 -8.99 16.92
N ILE A 352 -2.58 -7.71 16.73
CA ILE A 352 -2.48 -6.68 17.76
C ILE A 352 -3.83 -5.97 17.84
N GLY A 353 -4.55 -6.22 18.93
CA GLY A 353 -5.96 -5.81 19.03
C GLY A 353 -6.81 -6.43 17.91
N SER A 354 -7.93 -5.79 17.57
CA SER A 354 -8.87 -6.27 16.54
C SER A 354 -8.57 -5.74 15.13
N THR A 355 -7.59 -4.83 14.96
CA THR A 355 -7.44 -4.05 13.73
C THR A 355 -6.10 -4.24 13.03
N ARG A 356 -5.21 -5.04 13.58
CA ARG A 356 -3.87 -5.23 13.03
C ARG A 356 -3.46 -6.68 13.04
N SER A 357 -3.08 -7.22 11.88
CA SER A 357 -2.56 -8.59 11.74
C SER A 357 -1.28 -8.61 10.91
N ALA A 358 -0.53 -9.69 11.04
CA ALA A 358 0.58 -10.05 10.17
C ALA A 358 0.67 -11.56 10.02
N TRP A 359 1.08 -12.04 8.86
CA TRP A 359 1.53 -13.40 8.65
C TRP A 359 3.04 -13.45 8.87
N VAL A 360 3.44 -14.12 9.92
CA VAL A 360 4.82 -14.08 10.44
C VAL A 360 5.45 -15.45 10.36
N LEU A 361 6.71 -15.48 9.91
CA LEU A 361 7.52 -16.69 9.92
C LEU A 361 7.64 -17.24 11.34
N GLU A 362 7.37 -18.51 11.53
CA GLU A 362 7.55 -19.21 12.82
C GLU A 362 9.04 -19.46 13.06
N THR A 363 9.67 -18.53 13.75
CA THR A 363 10.98 -18.74 14.36
C THR A 363 10.75 -19.12 15.82
N GLY A 364 10.74 -20.41 16.14
CA GLY A 364 10.50 -21.02 17.44
C GLY A 364 10.26 -20.09 18.64
N GLY A 365 9.03 -20.01 19.13
CA GLY A 365 8.70 -19.40 20.42
C GLY A 365 8.26 -17.93 20.42
N GLY A 366 7.23 -17.57 19.68
CA GLY A 366 6.66 -16.22 19.76
C GLY A 366 5.14 -16.22 19.87
N SER A 367 4.64 -16.07 21.09
CA SER A 367 3.20 -15.92 21.40
C SER A 367 2.61 -14.63 20.84
N ALA A 368 1.28 -14.59 20.70
CA ALA A 368 0.53 -13.38 20.39
C ALA A 368 0.88 -12.26 21.39
N VAL A 369 1.10 -11.05 20.90
CA VAL A 369 1.40 -9.91 21.79
C VAL A 369 0.06 -9.32 22.23
N ALA A 370 -0.22 -9.41 23.52
CA ALA A 370 -1.40 -8.76 24.12
C ALA A 370 -1.30 -7.24 23.93
N GLY A 371 -2.37 -6.61 23.46
CA GLY A 371 -2.38 -5.17 23.24
C GLY A 371 -2.26 -4.39 24.54
N GLY A 372 -1.26 -3.51 24.65
CA GLY A 372 -1.16 -2.55 25.74
C GLY A 372 -2.31 -1.53 25.67
N GLY A 373 -2.97 -1.27 26.81
CA GLY A 373 -4.14 -0.40 26.92
C GLY A 373 -3.83 1.08 27.18
N GLY A 374 -2.60 1.57 26.93
CA GLY A 374 -2.23 2.95 27.21
C GLY A 374 -2.60 3.96 26.12
N ASP A 375 -2.68 5.25 26.50
CA ASP A 375 -2.88 6.34 25.55
C ASP A 375 -1.81 6.36 24.47
N LEU A 376 -2.27 6.51 23.22
CA LEU A 376 -1.39 6.51 22.06
C LEU A 376 -0.67 7.86 21.90
N PRO A 377 0.59 7.88 21.45
CA PRO A 377 1.31 9.11 21.20
C PRO A 377 0.73 9.85 19.99
N GLN A 378 0.92 11.15 19.97
CA GLN A 378 0.51 12.03 18.87
C GLN A 378 1.68 12.33 17.94
N GLN A 379 1.43 12.48 16.65
CA GLN A 379 2.45 12.90 15.69
C GLN A 379 2.73 14.38 15.81
N GLY A 380 4.00 14.78 15.68
CA GLY A 380 4.43 16.17 15.67
C GLY A 380 3.90 16.97 14.47
N ALA A 381 4.11 18.29 14.49
CA ALA A 381 3.63 19.24 13.50
C ALA A 381 4.36 19.12 12.16
N ASP A 382 3.67 19.46 11.09
CA ASP A 382 4.25 19.56 9.74
C ASP A 382 4.90 20.94 9.54
N LEU A 383 6.17 21.05 9.91
CA LEU A 383 6.94 22.28 9.86
C LEU A 383 7.52 22.53 8.44
N MET A 384 6.66 22.59 7.44
CA MET A 384 7.05 22.79 6.04
C MET A 384 6.44 24.08 5.45
N PRO A 385 7.16 24.81 4.58
CA PRO A 385 8.53 24.54 4.10
C PRO A 385 9.59 24.96 5.14
N ARG A 386 10.61 24.14 5.33
CA ARG A 386 11.66 24.40 6.35
C ARG A 386 12.45 25.67 6.09
N THR A 387 12.61 26.09 4.82
CA THR A 387 13.20 27.36 4.44
C THR A 387 12.49 28.58 4.99
N ALA A 388 11.18 28.48 5.26
CA ALA A 388 10.39 29.56 5.82
C ALA A 388 10.38 29.60 7.35
N VAL A 389 10.42 28.42 8.00
CA VAL A 389 10.28 28.30 9.46
C VAL A 389 11.60 28.12 10.19
N CYS A 390 12.58 27.40 9.63
CA CYS A 390 13.90 27.29 10.25
C CYS A 390 14.68 28.59 10.03
N VAL A 391 15.43 29.02 11.05
CA VAL A 391 16.18 30.27 11.01
C VAL A 391 17.57 30.11 11.62
N ASP A 392 18.56 30.82 11.04
CA ASP A 392 19.80 31.14 11.73
C ASP A 392 19.64 32.50 12.41
N ILE A 393 20.05 32.62 13.66
CA ILE A 393 20.07 33.86 14.39
C ILE A 393 21.42 34.51 14.12
N VAL A 394 21.43 35.62 13.36
CA VAL A 394 22.64 36.25 12.87
C VAL A 394 23.20 37.27 13.89
N GLN A 395 22.31 37.98 14.57
CA GLN A 395 22.69 39.01 15.52
C GLN A 395 21.53 39.30 16.49
N ASN A 396 21.85 39.50 17.78
CA ASN A 396 20.88 40.05 18.74
C ASN A 396 20.77 41.56 18.54
N ALA A 397 19.56 42.05 18.27
CA ALA A 397 19.21 43.46 18.34
C ALA A 397 18.39 43.70 19.60
N SER A 398 18.35 44.92 20.13
CA SER A 398 17.53 45.26 21.29
C SER A 398 16.05 45.02 20.95
N GLY A 399 15.44 44.01 21.55
CA GLY A 399 14.03 43.65 21.39
C GLY A 399 13.66 42.63 20.33
N GLU A 400 14.46 42.47 19.26
CA GLU A 400 14.19 41.47 18.20
C GLU A 400 15.49 40.85 17.70
N PHE A 401 15.45 39.55 17.32
CA PHE A 401 16.60 38.87 16.69
C PHE A 401 16.61 39.12 15.18
N ARG A 402 17.78 39.43 14.63
CA ARG A 402 17.97 39.35 13.19
C ARG A 402 18.10 37.89 12.78
N VAL A 403 17.24 37.45 11.86
CA VAL A 403 17.18 36.06 11.41
C VAL A 403 17.29 35.97 9.89
N ASP A 404 17.77 34.84 9.40
CA ASP A 404 17.74 34.48 7.99
C ASP A 404 17.44 32.96 7.83
N THR A 405 17.09 32.56 6.62
CA THR A 405 17.00 31.14 6.25
C THR A 405 18.39 30.51 6.37
N PRO A 406 18.52 29.31 6.99
CA PRO A 406 19.79 28.65 7.16
C PRO A 406 20.52 28.44 5.84
N THR A 407 21.76 28.89 5.74
CA THR A 407 22.64 28.71 4.56
C THR A 407 23.22 27.29 4.50
N ARG A 408 23.34 26.64 5.65
CA ARG A 408 23.83 25.28 5.81
C ARG A 408 22.75 24.45 6.53
N ALA A 409 21.76 24.01 5.78
CA ALA A 409 20.73 23.13 6.33
C ALA A 409 21.34 21.88 6.99
N SER A 410 22.48 21.42 6.48
CA SER A 410 23.27 20.34 7.08
C SER A 410 23.79 20.66 8.48
N ALA A 411 24.00 21.93 8.86
CA ALA A 411 24.44 22.30 10.20
C ALA A 411 23.43 21.94 11.29
N TRP A 412 22.16 21.79 10.91
CA TRP A 412 21.06 21.41 11.81
C TRP A 412 20.63 19.94 11.63
N GLY A 413 21.37 19.15 10.83
CA GLY A 413 21.07 17.74 10.58
C GLY A 413 19.84 17.48 9.71
N PHE A 414 19.32 18.48 8.97
CA PHE A 414 18.24 18.28 8.03
C PHE A 414 18.61 18.68 6.61
N THR A 415 18.15 17.95 5.64
CA THR A 415 18.11 18.40 4.25
C THR A 415 16.95 19.37 4.08
N ILE A 416 17.15 20.49 3.39
CA ILE A 416 16.06 21.37 2.98
C ILE A 416 15.23 20.60 1.94
N LYS A 417 14.33 19.76 2.41
CA LYS A 417 13.23 19.21 1.61
C LYS A 417 12.10 20.23 1.60
N SER A 418 12.39 21.42 1.11
CA SER A 418 11.33 22.31 0.68
C SER A 418 10.68 21.72 -0.56
N ALA A 419 9.42 22.04 -0.82
CA ALA A 419 8.89 21.95 -2.18
C ALA A 419 9.99 22.51 -3.11
N LYS A 420 10.31 21.81 -4.20
CA LYS A 420 11.39 22.17 -5.14
C LYS A 420 11.37 23.67 -5.49
N GLU A 421 10.18 24.27 -5.48
CA GLU A 421 9.86 25.65 -5.80
C GLU A 421 10.34 26.70 -4.76
N MET A 422 10.65 26.30 -3.52
CA MET A 422 11.12 27.19 -2.45
C MET A 422 12.49 26.81 -1.89
N ALA A 423 13.17 25.84 -2.48
CA ALA A 423 14.44 25.33 -1.94
C ALA A 423 15.56 26.37 -1.91
N THR A 424 15.51 27.38 -2.78
CA THR A 424 16.48 28.47 -2.90
C THR A 424 16.01 29.78 -2.29
N ASP A 425 14.75 29.85 -1.84
CA ASP A 425 14.21 31.09 -1.29
C ASP A 425 14.82 31.38 0.10
N ARG A 426 15.08 32.66 0.35
CA ARG A 426 15.56 33.15 1.62
C ARG A 426 14.57 34.18 2.20
N PHE A 427 14.43 34.15 3.51
CA PHE A 427 13.50 35.01 4.25
C PHE A 427 14.23 35.73 5.40
N PRO A 428 15.17 36.67 5.08
CA PRO A 428 15.79 37.47 6.11
C PRO A 428 14.75 38.39 6.77
N GLY A 429 15.02 38.81 8.00
CA GLY A 429 14.16 39.72 8.71
C GLY A 429 14.47 39.81 10.19
N HIS A 430 13.55 40.37 10.96
CA HIS A 430 13.61 40.41 12.41
C HIS A 430 12.44 39.66 13.02
N VAL A 431 12.71 38.97 14.12
CA VAL A 431 11.70 38.18 14.85
C VAL A 431 11.89 38.40 16.34
N ALA A 432 10.80 38.75 17.02
CA ALA A 432 10.83 38.90 18.45
C ALA A 432 11.06 37.54 19.15
N PRO A 433 11.81 37.50 20.26
CA PRO A 433 12.20 36.26 20.94
C PRO A 433 11.03 35.30 21.26
N ARG A 434 9.86 35.83 21.57
CA ARG A 434 8.67 35.05 21.89
C ARG A 434 8.09 34.22 20.72
N PHE A 435 8.52 34.50 19.47
CA PHE A 435 8.16 33.74 18.27
C PHE A 435 9.27 32.75 17.86
N ILE A 436 10.33 32.64 18.67
CA ILE A 436 11.44 31.73 18.44
C ILE A 436 11.27 30.49 19.32
N PHE A 437 11.32 29.33 18.69
CA PHE A 437 11.20 28.02 19.32
C PHE A 437 12.35 27.12 18.88
N ARG A 438 12.45 25.90 19.42
CA ARG A 438 13.43 24.89 19.02
C ARG A 438 12.73 23.64 18.48
N MET A 439 13.18 23.18 17.34
CA MET A 439 12.63 22.00 16.68
C MET A 439 13.19 20.71 17.26
N ALA A 440 12.33 19.85 17.78
CA ALA A 440 12.66 18.44 18.05
C ALA A 440 12.29 17.59 16.83
N GLN A 441 13.27 16.95 16.21
CA GLN A 441 13.11 16.10 15.03
C GLN A 441 13.94 14.82 15.16
N SER A 442 13.73 13.85 14.25
CA SER A 442 14.40 12.54 14.33
C SER A 442 15.94 12.62 14.37
N GLU A 443 16.51 13.62 13.72
CA GLU A 443 17.96 13.86 13.70
C GLU A 443 18.54 14.27 15.07
N ASN A 444 17.68 14.78 15.96
CA ASN A 444 18.05 15.08 17.34
C ASN A 444 17.87 13.88 18.29
N LEU A 445 17.11 12.86 17.88
CA LEU A 445 16.78 11.73 18.73
C LEU A 445 17.80 10.60 18.58
N LEU A 446 18.55 10.33 19.62
CA LEU A 446 19.45 9.19 19.78
C LEU A 446 18.87 8.22 20.82
N PRO A 447 19.33 6.96 20.90
CA PRO A 447 18.88 6.04 21.95
C PRO A 447 19.00 6.68 23.35
N PHE A 448 17.89 6.77 24.05
CA PHE A 448 17.72 7.36 25.38
C PHE A 448 17.94 8.87 25.51
N VAL A 449 18.43 9.59 24.47
CA VAL A 449 18.83 11.00 24.57
C VAL A 449 18.19 11.83 23.47
N LEU A 450 17.70 13.02 23.84
CA LEU A 450 17.38 14.10 22.92
C LEU A 450 18.56 15.09 22.86
N GLY A 451 19.29 15.09 21.75
CA GLY A 451 20.47 15.95 21.56
C GLY A 451 20.18 17.45 21.71
N VAL A 452 21.19 18.20 22.14
CA VAL A 452 21.08 19.64 22.45
C VAL A 452 21.05 20.54 21.20
N HIS A 453 21.63 20.09 20.09
CA HIS A 453 21.67 20.85 18.82
C HIS A 453 20.34 20.79 18.10
N ARG A 454 19.48 21.76 18.34
CA ARG A 454 18.12 21.85 17.79
C ARG A 454 17.97 23.12 16.97
N ALA A 455 17.42 22.98 15.75
CA ALA A 455 17.24 24.12 14.86
C ALA A 455 16.29 25.16 15.47
N PRO A 456 16.66 26.44 15.50
CA PRO A 456 15.73 27.50 15.84
C PRO A 456 14.61 27.61 14.79
N LEU A 457 13.39 27.81 15.27
CA LEU A 457 12.19 28.02 14.45
C LEU A 457 11.64 29.42 14.72
N ALA A 458 11.25 30.12 13.66
CA ALA A 458 10.43 31.32 13.75
C ALA A 458 9.00 30.98 13.27
N LEU A 459 8.05 31.01 14.20
CA LEU A 459 6.66 30.63 13.92
C LEU A 459 5.71 31.80 14.18
N PRO A 460 4.69 32.04 13.33
CA PRO A 460 3.60 33.00 13.59
C PRO A 460 2.63 32.44 14.66
N ALA A 461 3.16 32.11 15.81
CA ALA A 461 2.42 31.47 16.88
C ALA A 461 3.03 31.82 18.24
N LEU A 462 2.21 31.85 19.27
CA LEU A 462 2.61 31.99 20.66
C LEU A 462 2.11 30.79 21.45
N ARG A 463 2.83 30.45 22.52
CA ARG A 463 2.40 29.45 23.48
C ARG A 463 2.53 30.01 24.90
N ALA A 464 1.45 29.93 25.68
CA ALA A 464 1.53 30.12 27.11
C ALA A 464 2.36 28.97 27.74
N ALA A 465 3.01 29.23 28.88
CA ALA A 465 3.82 28.20 29.56
C ALA A 465 2.98 26.94 29.82
N GLY A 466 3.36 25.83 29.16
CA GLY A 466 2.63 24.55 29.21
C GLY A 466 1.23 24.55 28.58
N GLY A 467 0.75 25.67 28.11
CA GLY A 467 -0.62 25.88 27.63
C GLY A 467 -0.81 25.71 26.12
N PRO A 468 -2.00 26.08 25.65
CA PRO A 468 -2.35 25.97 24.23
C PRO A 468 -1.58 26.97 23.36
N TRP A 469 -1.48 26.64 22.08
CA TRP A 469 -0.93 27.51 21.07
C TRP A 469 -1.97 28.51 20.56
N SER A 470 -1.54 29.75 20.32
CA SER A 470 -2.28 30.76 19.60
C SER A 470 -1.60 31.01 18.26
N ILE A 471 -2.20 30.55 17.17
CA ILE A 471 -1.72 30.79 15.80
C ILE A 471 -2.19 32.19 15.41
N LEU A 472 -1.26 33.07 15.04
CA LEU A 472 -1.53 34.48 14.79
C LEU A 472 -1.40 34.83 13.31
N ASP A 473 -2.29 35.67 12.82
CA ASP A 473 -2.12 36.32 11.53
C ASP A 473 -1.17 37.54 11.62
N GLU A 474 -0.77 38.08 10.48
CA GLU A 474 0.16 39.23 10.44
C GLU A 474 -0.42 40.50 11.04
N ALA A 475 -1.73 40.69 10.93
CA ALA A 475 -2.43 41.85 11.49
C ALA A 475 -2.42 41.81 13.02
N GLU A 476 -2.61 40.61 13.57
CA GLU A 476 -2.62 40.39 15.01
C GLU A 476 -1.22 40.54 15.61
N ILE A 477 -0.18 39.97 14.95
CA ILE A 477 1.22 40.15 15.33
C ILE A 477 1.58 41.66 15.35
N ARG A 478 1.12 42.44 14.34
CA ARG A 478 1.35 43.86 14.24
C ARG A 478 0.60 44.62 15.35
N ARG A 479 -0.67 44.25 15.66
CA ARG A 479 -1.43 44.86 16.77
C ARG A 479 -0.74 44.67 18.13
N GLN A 480 -0.01 43.58 18.30
CA GLN A 480 0.78 43.31 19.50
C GLN A 480 2.15 44.07 19.53
N GLY A 481 2.43 44.94 18.54
CA GLY A 481 3.63 45.76 18.49
C GLY A 481 4.80 45.17 17.71
N PHE A 482 4.69 43.94 17.20
CA PHE A 482 5.79 43.22 16.52
C PHE A 482 5.78 43.42 15.00
N THR A 483 5.93 44.69 14.58
CA THR A 483 5.80 45.09 13.16
C THR A 483 6.80 44.41 12.24
N GLN A 484 8.07 44.23 12.64
CA GLN A 484 9.10 43.62 11.81
C GLN A 484 8.85 42.11 11.70
N THR A 485 8.50 41.45 12.80
CA THR A 485 8.08 40.05 12.82
C THR A 485 6.90 39.79 11.86
N ALA A 486 5.87 40.65 11.92
CA ALA A 486 4.71 40.58 11.02
C ALA A 486 5.12 40.76 9.54
N ARG A 487 6.04 41.69 9.25
CA ARG A 487 6.55 41.93 7.88
C ARG A 487 7.23 40.71 7.31
N ARG A 488 8.05 39.99 8.10
CA ARG A 488 8.70 38.75 7.67
C ARG A 488 7.68 37.68 7.32
N PHE A 489 6.69 37.42 8.17
CA PHE A 489 5.66 36.42 7.90
C PHE A 489 4.78 36.79 6.70
N ALA A 490 4.50 38.08 6.49
CA ALA A 490 3.78 38.55 5.30
C ALA A 490 4.55 38.24 4.00
N ALA A 491 5.88 38.46 4.00
CA ALA A 491 6.73 38.12 2.84
C ALA A 491 6.70 36.62 2.53
N ILE A 492 6.75 35.76 3.56
CA ILE A 492 6.64 34.31 3.40
C ILE A 492 5.25 33.94 2.82
N ASN A 493 4.18 34.48 3.35
CA ASN A 493 2.83 34.21 2.89
C ASN A 493 2.58 34.72 1.46
N GLN A 494 3.16 35.84 1.07
CA GLN A 494 3.11 36.32 -0.31
C GLN A 494 3.75 35.30 -1.27
N LYS A 495 4.90 34.75 -0.92
CA LYS A 495 5.56 33.71 -1.73
C LYS A 495 4.72 32.41 -1.77
N LEU A 496 4.17 31.98 -0.64
CA LEU A 496 3.34 30.78 -0.57
C LEU A 496 2.08 30.85 -1.44
N LYS A 497 1.51 32.06 -1.64
CA LYS A 497 0.38 32.26 -2.55
C LYS A 497 0.73 31.92 -4.01
N THR A 498 1.97 32.16 -4.41
CA THR A 498 2.41 31.92 -5.80
C THR A 498 2.82 30.47 -6.07
N VAL A 499 3.35 29.76 -5.06
CA VAL A 499 3.95 28.43 -5.24
C VAL A 499 3.21 27.30 -4.51
N GLY A 500 2.27 27.61 -3.63
CA GLY A 500 1.80 26.66 -2.60
C GLY A 500 0.32 26.40 -2.54
N LYS A 501 -0.42 26.00 -3.56
CA LYS A 501 -1.85 25.59 -3.45
C LYS A 501 -2.73 26.52 -2.59
N GLY A 502 -2.36 27.79 -2.44
CA GLY A 502 -3.11 28.83 -1.71
C GLY A 502 -3.08 28.76 -0.17
N LYS A 503 -2.46 27.77 0.45
CA LYS A 503 -2.37 27.67 1.93
C LYS A 503 -1.36 28.66 2.50
N SER A 504 -1.76 29.42 3.53
CA SER A 504 -0.85 30.29 4.30
C SER A 504 0.13 29.48 5.17
N LEU A 505 1.17 30.16 5.70
CA LEU A 505 2.12 29.55 6.62
C LEU A 505 1.39 29.03 7.88
N GLN A 506 0.45 29.80 8.41
CA GLN A 506 -0.36 29.46 9.57
C GLN A 506 -1.11 28.13 9.36
N GLN A 507 -1.77 28.00 8.21
CA GLN A 507 -2.50 26.77 7.85
C GLN A 507 -1.58 25.56 7.66
N ARG A 508 -0.32 25.80 7.22
CA ARG A 508 0.64 24.72 7.01
C ARG A 508 1.23 24.21 8.31
N ILE A 509 1.68 25.11 9.19
CA ILE A 509 2.31 24.71 10.45
C ILE A 509 1.33 24.02 11.41
N ASP A 510 0.04 24.33 11.28
CA ASP A 510 -1.02 23.73 12.08
C ASP A 510 -1.98 22.83 11.28
N GLU A 511 -1.47 22.20 10.23
CA GLU A 511 -2.28 21.28 9.44
C GLU A 511 -2.87 20.18 10.32
N ARG A 512 -4.22 20.04 10.31
CA ARG A 512 -4.99 19.12 11.15
C ARG A 512 -4.85 19.40 12.66
N GLY A 513 -4.50 20.60 13.04
CA GLY A 513 -4.30 20.98 14.44
C GLY A 513 -3.10 20.30 15.09
N LYS A 514 -2.09 19.89 14.33
CA LYS A 514 -0.94 19.15 14.89
C LYS A 514 -0.04 20.02 15.75
N LEU A 515 0.10 21.33 15.46
CA LEU A 515 0.84 22.24 16.31
C LEU A 515 0.00 22.64 17.53
N SER A 516 -1.25 23.05 17.31
CA SER A 516 -2.13 23.50 18.39
C SER A 516 -2.42 22.41 19.43
N LYS A 517 -2.35 21.14 19.07
CA LYS A 517 -2.47 19.99 19.99
C LYS A 517 -1.23 19.74 20.84
N GLN A 518 -0.07 20.35 20.56
CA GLN A 518 1.15 20.16 21.37
C GLN A 518 1.07 20.94 22.68
N VAL A 519 0.18 20.53 23.55
CA VAL A 519 0.02 21.07 24.89
C VAL A 519 0.70 20.12 25.87
N PHE A 520 1.82 20.56 26.47
CA PHE A 520 2.64 19.67 27.30
C PHE A 520 2.33 19.78 28.82
N GLY A 521 1.60 20.83 29.23
CA GLY A 521 1.42 21.14 30.64
C GLY A 521 2.67 21.79 31.27
N THR A 522 2.72 21.83 32.59
CA THR A 522 3.84 22.44 33.34
C THR A 522 4.68 21.40 34.10
N THR A 523 4.15 20.19 34.29
CA THR A 523 4.77 19.10 35.05
C THR A 523 4.77 17.80 34.24
N GLY A 524 5.54 16.82 34.71
CA GLY A 524 5.67 15.53 34.05
C GLY A 524 6.80 15.46 33.05
N TYR A 525 6.73 14.49 32.16
CA TYR A 525 7.78 14.11 31.21
C TYR A 525 7.22 14.03 29.80
N LEU A 526 7.90 14.67 28.85
CA LEU A 526 7.63 14.57 27.43
C LEU A 526 8.44 13.41 26.86
N ILE A 527 7.76 12.33 26.45
CA ILE A 527 8.36 11.21 25.74
C ILE A 527 8.33 11.52 24.25
N LEU A 528 9.46 11.32 23.58
CA LEU A 528 9.66 11.46 22.14
C LEU A 528 10.11 10.12 21.55
N ALA A 529 9.48 9.69 20.46
CA ALA A 529 9.85 8.48 19.75
C ALA A 529 9.92 8.73 18.24
N GLY A 530 10.84 8.07 17.55
CA GLY A 530 10.99 8.18 16.11
C GLY A 530 9.77 7.64 15.35
N ALA A 531 9.32 8.36 14.34
CA ALA A 531 8.20 7.93 13.49
C ALA A 531 8.56 6.76 12.56
N GLY A 532 9.82 6.44 12.37
CA GLY A 532 10.30 5.38 11.49
C GLY A 532 11.76 4.99 11.77
N GLY A 533 12.21 3.94 11.12
CA GLY A 533 13.56 3.38 11.25
C GLY A 533 13.53 1.89 11.55
N LYS A 534 14.69 1.22 11.42
CA LYS A 534 14.84 -0.22 11.71
C LYS A 534 14.81 -0.53 13.22
N ILE A 535 15.33 0.41 14.01
CA ILE A 535 15.44 0.28 15.46
C ILE A 535 14.65 1.44 16.07
N ILE A 536 13.78 1.13 17.00
CA ILE A 536 13.03 2.12 17.74
C ILE A 536 14.00 2.95 18.56
N CYS A 537 13.78 4.26 18.58
CA CYS A 537 14.58 5.22 19.32
C CYS A 537 13.64 6.13 20.08
N ALA A 538 13.84 6.28 21.37
CA ALA A 538 13.03 7.14 22.23
C ALA A 538 13.88 7.83 23.29
N ALA A 539 13.41 8.98 23.74
CA ALA A 539 13.96 9.71 24.88
C ALA A 539 12.82 10.42 25.62
N CYS A 540 13.02 10.75 26.89
CA CYS A 540 12.14 11.67 27.58
C CYS A 540 12.92 12.86 28.15
N VAL A 541 12.21 13.98 28.29
CA VAL A 541 12.70 15.19 28.92
C VAL A 541 11.66 15.73 29.90
N PRO A 542 12.07 16.32 31.02
CA PRO A 542 11.11 17.01 31.89
C PRO A 542 10.36 18.08 31.13
N VAL A 543 9.05 18.17 31.29
CA VAL A 543 8.20 19.15 30.59
C VAL A 543 8.68 20.58 30.86
N ALA A 544 9.18 20.87 32.06
CA ALA A 544 9.77 22.17 32.40
C ALA A 544 10.93 22.59 31.46
N GLN A 545 11.68 21.63 30.90
CA GLN A 545 12.78 21.86 29.95
C GLN A 545 12.30 21.85 28.47
N ALA A 546 11.03 21.53 28.22
CA ALA A 546 10.46 21.39 26.90
C ALA A 546 9.54 22.56 26.50
N GLN A 547 9.53 23.65 27.26
CA GLN A 547 8.57 24.76 27.07
C GLN A 547 8.79 25.52 25.77
N ASP A 548 9.98 25.50 25.19
CA ASP A 548 10.33 26.09 23.91
C ASP A 548 10.39 25.07 22.77
N LEU A 549 10.09 23.79 23.05
CA LEU A 549 10.14 22.75 22.03
C LEU A 549 8.88 22.72 21.17
N VAL A 550 9.11 22.51 19.85
CA VAL A 550 8.11 22.13 18.87
C VAL A 550 8.48 20.78 18.29
N VAL A 551 7.62 19.80 18.42
CA VAL A 551 7.85 18.45 17.92
C VAL A 551 7.48 18.39 16.44
N ASP A 552 8.45 18.02 15.59
CA ASP A 552 8.28 17.85 14.14
C ASP A 552 7.60 16.50 13.81
N GLN A 553 6.94 16.43 12.66
CA GLN A 553 6.22 15.23 12.17
C GLN A 553 7.06 13.95 12.08
N THR A 554 8.39 14.05 12.14
CA THR A 554 9.31 12.90 12.15
C THR A 554 9.38 12.21 13.51
N LEU A 555 8.73 12.79 14.53
CA LEU A 555 8.61 12.25 15.88
C LEU A 555 7.14 12.08 16.28
N TYR A 556 6.92 11.11 17.16
CA TYR A 556 5.71 10.98 17.97
C TYR A 556 6.01 11.44 19.39
N TRP A 557 5.02 12.01 20.06
CA TRP A 557 5.16 12.56 21.39
C TRP A 557 3.98 12.20 22.30
N LYS A 558 4.25 12.09 23.58
CA LYS A 558 3.28 11.85 24.64
C LYS A 558 3.79 12.50 25.92
N VAL A 559 2.89 13.03 26.74
CA VAL A 559 3.22 13.50 28.10
C VAL A 559 2.74 12.47 29.11
N VAL A 560 3.59 12.16 30.07
CA VAL A 560 3.33 11.24 31.18
C VAL A 560 3.62 11.98 32.48
N ALA A 561 2.71 11.86 33.45
CA ALA A 561 2.85 12.57 34.73
C ALA A 561 3.92 11.93 35.64
N ASP A 562 3.96 10.61 35.68
CA ASP A 562 4.84 9.82 36.53
C ASP A 562 6.21 9.62 35.88
N ALA A 563 7.27 9.80 36.68
CA ALA A 563 8.66 9.67 36.22
C ALA A 563 9.03 8.22 35.87
N ASP A 564 8.63 7.27 36.72
CA ASP A 564 8.98 5.88 36.54
C ASP A 564 8.23 5.28 35.35
N GLU A 565 6.96 5.68 35.13
CA GLU A 565 6.23 5.34 33.91
C GLU A 565 6.94 5.89 32.67
N ALA A 566 7.40 7.14 32.69
CA ALA A 566 8.10 7.74 31.55
C ALA A 566 9.39 6.99 31.22
N TRP A 567 10.21 6.69 32.22
CA TRP A 567 11.45 5.95 32.03
C TRP A 567 11.22 4.48 31.66
N TYR A 568 10.18 3.84 32.22
CA TYR A 568 9.76 2.51 31.76
C TYR A 568 9.44 2.50 30.28
N GLN A 569 8.62 3.44 29.82
CA GLN A 569 8.26 3.54 28.40
C GLN A 569 9.49 3.79 27.51
N VAL A 570 10.41 4.65 27.92
CA VAL A 570 11.67 4.88 27.22
C VAL A 570 12.55 3.63 27.18
N GLY A 571 12.64 2.90 28.27
CA GLY A 571 13.37 1.63 28.35
C GLY A 571 12.82 0.59 27.40
N MET A 572 11.52 0.36 27.44
CA MET A 572 10.83 -0.57 26.55
C MET A 572 11.00 -0.16 25.08
N LEU A 573 10.78 1.12 24.73
CA LEU A 573 10.90 1.63 23.36
C LEU A 573 12.32 1.51 22.79
N ASN A 574 13.36 1.60 23.60
CA ASN A 574 14.75 1.43 23.15
C ASN A 574 15.21 -0.03 23.18
N SER A 575 14.41 -0.97 23.69
CA SER A 575 14.79 -2.39 23.72
C SER A 575 14.74 -3.03 22.33
N MET A 576 15.66 -3.96 22.07
CA MET A 576 15.61 -4.80 20.88
C MET A 576 14.47 -5.79 20.93
N ALA A 577 14.06 -6.21 22.12
CA ALA A 577 12.91 -7.08 22.31
C ALA A 577 11.64 -6.46 21.69
N LEU A 578 11.31 -5.20 22.01
CA LEU A 578 10.17 -4.50 21.42
C LEU A 578 10.40 -4.16 19.93
N THR A 579 11.63 -3.79 19.56
CA THR A 579 11.97 -3.56 18.14
C THR A 579 11.70 -4.82 17.31
N ASN A 580 12.19 -5.98 17.71
CA ASN A 580 12.01 -7.24 17.01
C ASN A 580 10.53 -7.66 16.94
N ALA A 581 9.79 -7.48 18.02
CA ALA A 581 8.37 -7.74 18.07
C ALA A 581 7.59 -6.88 17.05
N THR A 582 7.94 -5.60 16.90
CA THR A 582 7.29 -4.68 15.96
C THR A 582 7.69 -4.89 14.52
N LEU A 583 8.90 -5.39 14.24
CA LEU A 583 9.38 -5.65 12.87
C LEU A 583 8.48 -6.63 12.12
N ALA A 584 7.86 -7.58 12.81
CA ALA A 584 6.92 -8.51 12.22
C ALA A 584 5.71 -7.82 11.54
N PHE A 585 5.32 -6.65 12.05
CA PHE A 585 4.17 -5.87 11.56
C PHE A 585 4.58 -4.67 10.68
N ASN A 586 5.87 -4.51 10.38
CA ASN A 586 6.38 -3.36 9.64
C ASN A 586 6.65 -3.74 8.19
N PRO A 587 5.83 -3.27 7.23
CA PRO A 587 6.02 -3.59 5.82
C PRO A 587 7.29 -2.94 5.28
N LYS A 588 8.06 -3.71 4.51
CA LYS A 588 9.14 -3.18 3.68
C LYS A 588 8.58 -2.82 2.32
N GLY A 589 8.47 -1.53 2.02
CA GLY A 589 7.97 -1.03 0.74
C GLY A 589 8.92 -0.02 0.12
N ASP A 590 8.49 0.60 -0.99
CA ASP A 590 9.21 1.61 -1.77
C ASP A 590 9.76 2.78 -0.96
N PHE A 591 9.12 3.09 0.13
CA PHE A 591 9.42 4.24 0.98
C PHE A 591 10.29 3.90 2.19
N GLY A 592 10.86 2.69 2.22
CA GLY A 592 11.64 2.19 3.35
C GLY A 592 10.76 1.75 4.52
N GLU A 593 11.41 1.43 5.64
CA GLU A 593 10.72 1.02 6.87
C GLU A 593 9.99 2.22 7.48
N ARG A 594 8.76 2.43 7.04
CA ARG A 594 7.90 3.48 7.57
C ARG A 594 6.92 2.93 8.59
N HIS A 595 6.60 3.79 9.53
CA HIS A 595 5.37 3.74 10.31
C HIS A 595 5.35 2.74 11.45
N LEU A 596 6.41 2.78 12.26
CA LEU A 596 6.30 2.26 13.61
C LEU A 596 5.16 2.94 14.36
N HIS A 597 4.97 4.25 14.13
CA HIS A 597 3.88 5.08 14.66
C HIS A 597 3.51 4.72 16.10
N THR A 598 2.28 4.25 16.26
CA THR A 598 1.70 3.84 17.53
C THR A 598 1.89 2.35 17.81
N LEU A 599 2.46 1.58 16.89
CA LEU A 599 2.55 0.14 17.00
C LEU A 599 3.36 -0.33 18.23
N PRO A 600 4.55 0.23 18.53
CA PRO A 600 5.27 -0.13 19.73
C PRO A 600 4.46 0.09 21.02
N TYR A 601 3.70 1.18 21.07
CA TYR A 601 2.86 1.49 22.24
C TYR A 601 1.67 0.54 22.41
N ARG A 602 1.18 -0.03 21.31
CA ARG A 602 0.13 -1.05 21.37
C ARG A 602 0.64 -2.41 21.81
N MET A 603 1.92 -2.67 21.61
CA MET A 603 2.57 -3.95 21.98
C MET A 603 3.21 -3.90 23.36
N MET A 604 3.61 -2.74 23.82
CA MET A 604 4.24 -2.55 25.12
C MET A 604 3.21 -2.75 26.24
N PRO A 605 3.51 -3.57 27.26
CA PRO A 605 2.67 -3.66 28.44
C PRO A 605 2.50 -2.29 29.11
N ALA A 606 1.32 -2.04 29.68
CA ALA A 606 1.10 -0.84 30.47
C ALA A 606 2.01 -0.87 31.72
N TYR A 607 2.51 0.31 32.12
CA TYR A 607 3.29 0.42 33.36
C TYR A 607 2.42 0.04 34.56
N ASP A 608 2.97 -0.79 35.42
CA ASP A 608 2.38 -1.18 36.71
C ASP A 608 3.38 -0.86 37.81
N ALA A 609 3.04 0.11 38.64
CA ALA A 609 3.88 0.52 39.78
C ALA A 609 4.02 -0.58 40.84
N GLY A 610 3.14 -1.58 40.88
CA GLY A 610 3.25 -2.76 41.73
C GLY A 610 4.20 -3.83 41.19
N ASN A 611 4.60 -3.74 39.93
CA ASN A 611 5.47 -4.72 39.28
C ASN A 611 6.95 -4.32 39.46
N GLY A 612 7.70 -5.10 40.25
CA GLY A 612 9.12 -4.84 40.52
C GLY A 612 10.01 -4.86 39.26
N ASP A 613 9.65 -5.61 38.22
CA ASP A 613 10.44 -5.62 36.99
C ASP A 613 10.17 -4.37 36.13
N HIS A 614 8.96 -3.82 36.14
CA HIS A 614 8.68 -2.52 35.53
C HIS A 614 9.45 -1.38 36.21
N GLN A 615 9.53 -1.39 37.55
CA GLN A 615 10.35 -0.43 38.31
C GLN A 615 11.85 -0.56 37.98
N LYS A 616 12.37 -1.80 37.86
CA LYS A 616 13.77 -2.02 37.44
C LYS A 616 14.04 -1.54 36.01
N ILE A 617 13.13 -1.79 35.06
CA ILE A 617 13.25 -1.27 33.70
C ILE A 617 13.34 0.25 33.74
N ALA A 618 12.49 0.93 34.53
CA ALA A 618 12.50 2.39 34.66
C ALA A 618 13.83 2.91 35.21
N ALA A 619 14.33 2.30 36.30
CA ALA A 619 15.61 2.66 36.91
C ALA A 619 16.79 2.47 35.92
N LEU A 620 16.88 1.30 35.29
CA LEU A 620 17.90 1.01 34.27
C LEU A 620 17.86 1.98 33.09
N ALA A 621 16.67 2.30 32.61
CA ALA A 621 16.51 3.25 31.50
C ALA A 621 17.02 4.65 31.83
N LYS A 622 16.80 5.10 33.10
CA LYS A 622 17.31 6.37 33.61
C LYS A 622 18.83 6.37 33.67
N ASP A 623 19.43 5.31 34.21
CA ASP A 623 20.89 5.17 34.32
C ASP A 623 21.56 5.09 32.94
N ILE A 624 20.95 4.34 32.00
CA ILE A 624 21.41 4.25 30.62
C ILE A 624 21.30 5.63 29.91
N ALA A 625 20.27 6.41 30.20
CA ALA A 625 20.13 7.75 29.63
C ALA A 625 21.25 8.70 30.14
N ILE A 626 21.64 8.62 31.41
CA ILE A 626 22.76 9.37 31.93
C ILE A 626 24.08 8.96 31.23
N LEU A 627 24.31 7.66 31.09
CA LEU A 627 25.46 7.13 30.35
C LEU A 627 25.47 7.59 28.88
N ALA A 628 24.32 7.53 28.20
CA ALA A 628 24.18 7.95 26.83
C ALA A 628 24.44 9.45 26.64
N ASP A 629 23.94 10.29 27.54
CA ASP A 629 24.19 11.73 27.52
C ASP A 629 25.68 12.05 27.74
N GLY A 630 26.35 11.33 28.65
CA GLY A 630 27.80 11.39 28.85
C GLY A 630 28.57 11.10 27.57
N HIS A 631 28.21 10.03 26.85
CA HIS A 631 28.83 9.73 25.55
C HIS A 631 28.53 10.80 24.49
N CYS A 632 27.31 11.34 24.43
CA CYS A 632 26.95 12.39 23.50
C CYS A 632 27.69 13.70 23.77
N THR A 633 28.04 13.97 25.02
CA THR A 633 28.78 15.17 25.42
C THR A 633 30.28 15.03 25.15
N THR A 634 30.86 13.85 25.33
CA THR A 634 32.30 13.62 25.22
C THR A 634 32.76 13.20 23.82
N ASP A 635 31.90 12.59 23.02
CA ASP A 635 32.24 12.11 21.67
C ASP A 635 31.80 13.13 20.60
N PRO A 636 32.75 13.81 19.94
CA PRO A 636 32.44 14.82 18.91
C PRO A 636 31.65 14.28 17.72
N TYR A 637 31.79 12.98 17.41
CA TYR A 637 31.03 12.36 16.33
C TYR A 637 29.55 12.21 16.68
N LEU A 638 29.22 11.87 17.93
CA LEU A 638 27.85 11.75 18.42
C LEU A 638 27.20 13.13 18.57
N ALA A 639 27.98 14.14 18.97
CA ALA A 639 27.51 15.51 19.10
C ALA A 639 27.20 16.18 17.75
N ASP A 640 27.88 15.78 16.66
CA ASP A 640 27.79 16.43 15.35
C ASP A 640 26.50 16.07 14.59
N PRO A 641 25.54 16.99 14.43
CA PRO A 641 24.28 16.72 13.71
C PRO A 641 24.46 16.52 12.20
N VAL A 642 25.63 16.87 11.64
CA VAL A 642 25.96 16.69 10.21
C VAL A 642 26.25 15.21 9.89
N LYS A 643 26.69 14.45 10.88
CA LYS A 643 26.95 13.01 10.71
C LYS A 643 25.65 12.24 10.50
N ALA A 644 25.69 11.22 9.64
CA ALA A 644 24.53 10.40 9.30
C ALA A 644 23.86 9.83 10.57
N LEU A 645 22.56 10.09 10.73
CA LEU A 645 21.78 9.69 11.91
C LEU A 645 21.90 8.19 12.24
N THR A 646 21.81 7.33 11.21
CA THR A 646 21.94 5.87 11.39
C THR A 646 23.31 5.48 11.92
N ALA A 647 24.38 6.15 11.50
CA ALA A 647 25.74 5.89 11.98
C ALA A 647 25.90 6.37 13.44
N ARG A 648 25.38 7.55 13.78
CA ARG A 648 25.36 8.07 15.16
C ARG A 648 24.60 7.14 16.10
N ARG A 649 23.40 6.73 15.71
CA ARG A 649 22.57 5.79 16.50
C ARG A 649 23.25 4.44 16.70
N ARG A 650 23.85 3.89 15.64
CA ARG A 650 24.63 2.65 15.72
C ARG A 650 25.81 2.79 16.68
N LYS A 651 26.62 3.84 16.52
CA LYS A 651 27.79 4.09 17.37
C LYS A 651 27.39 4.20 18.85
N LEU A 652 26.38 5.02 19.16
CA LEU A 652 25.92 5.15 20.54
C LEU A 652 25.41 3.80 21.08
N ARG A 653 24.65 3.05 20.30
CA ARG A 653 24.16 1.74 20.74
C ARG A 653 25.31 0.77 21.05
N THR A 654 26.34 0.71 20.19
CA THR A 654 27.53 -0.11 20.44
C THR A 654 28.25 0.29 21.75
N LEU A 655 28.32 1.58 22.04
CA LEU A 655 28.88 2.05 23.31
C LEU A 655 28.04 1.63 24.51
N LEU A 656 26.72 1.68 24.38
CA LEU A 656 25.79 1.25 25.44
C LEU A 656 25.78 -0.28 25.64
N GLU A 657 25.98 -1.05 24.57
CA GLU A 657 26.10 -2.51 24.61
C GLU A 657 27.33 -2.99 25.39
N ALA A 658 28.35 -2.17 25.52
CA ALA A 658 29.50 -2.44 26.37
C ALA A 658 29.16 -2.36 27.87
N SER A 659 28.02 -1.77 28.26
CA SER A 659 27.56 -1.67 29.65
C SER A 659 26.64 -2.84 30.00
N PRO A 660 26.75 -3.45 31.16
CA PRO A 660 25.85 -4.49 31.64
C PRO A 660 24.42 -4.00 31.86
N LEU A 661 24.19 -2.68 31.97
CA LEU A 661 22.87 -2.09 32.18
C LEU A 661 21.92 -2.36 31.00
N LEU A 662 22.42 -2.23 29.79
CA LEU A 662 21.59 -2.47 28.58
C LEU A 662 21.21 -3.96 28.47
N ALA A 663 22.12 -4.87 28.75
CA ALA A 663 21.84 -6.31 28.73
C ALA A 663 20.78 -6.72 29.78
N GLN A 664 20.84 -6.14 30.98
CA GLN A 664 19.82 -6.34 32.00
C GLN A 664 18.45 -5.80 31.57
N LEU A 665 18.41 -4.59 31.01
CA LEU A 665 17.19 -3.99 30.46
C LEU A 665 16.57 -4.87 29.36
N GLU A 666 17.37 -5.38 28.43
CA GLU A 666 16.90 -6.26 27.35
C GLU A 666 16.26 -7.55 27.89
N THR A 667 16.87 -8.17 28.88
CA THR A 667 16.34 -9.38 29.54
C THR A 667 14.98 -9.11 30.19
N LEU A 668 14.86 -8.03 30.95
CA LEU A 668 13.61 -7.65 31.60
C LEU A 668 12.53 -7.23 30.59
N ALA A 669 12.89 -6.49 29.52
CA ALA A 669 11.97 -6.11 28.48
C ALA A 669 11.41 -7.33 27.71
N GLN A 670 12.26 -8.32 27.45
CA GLN A 670 11.84 -9.58 26.84
C GLN A 670 10.86 -10.35 27.73
N SER A 671 11.15 -10.42 29.04
CA SER A 671 10.28 -11.05 30.05
C SER A 671 8.92 -10.33 30.12
N ALA A 672 8.92 -8.99 30.17
CA ALA A 672 7.69 -8.18 30.23
C ALA A 672 6.79 -8.40 29.01
N LEU A 673 7.38 -8.48 27.81
CA LEU A 673 6.63 -8.77 26.57
C LEU A 673 6.07 -10.20 26.56
N ALA A 674 6.80 -11.19 27.07
CA ALA A 674 6.34 -12.57 27.16
C ALA A 674 5.21 -12.74 28.20
N GLY A 675 5.30 -12.07 29.35
CA GLY A 675 4.30 -12.11 30.43
C GLY A 675 2.96 -11.50 30.01
N ALA A 676 2.97 -10.45 29.20
CA ALA A 676 1.76 -9.83 28.65
C ALA A 676 0.98 -10.74 27.69
N SER A 677 1.66 -11.72 27.09
CA SER A 677 1.06 -12.71 26.17
C SER A 677 0.22 -13.78 26.87
N THR A 678 0.43 -14.01 28.15
CA THR A 678 -0.21 -15.11 28.92
C THR A 678 -1.41 -14.66 29.76
N ALA A 679 -1.66 -13.36 29.89
CA ALA A 679 -2.80 -12.84 30.65
C ALA A 679 -4.13 -13.10 29.89
N PRO A 680 -5.15 -13.73 30.50
CA PRO A 680 -6.44 -13.92 29.88
C PRO A 680 -7.08 -12.55 29.62
N SER A 681 -7.61 -12.35 28.43
CA SER A 681 -8.38 -11.16 28.05
C SER A 681 -9.63 -11.07 28.95
N GLY A 682 -9.54 -10.31 30.03
CA GLY A 682 -10.67 -9.98 30.89
C GLY A 682 -11.70 -9.18 30.08
N GLY A 683 -12.78 -9.84 29.67
CA GLY A 683 -13.91 -9.20 29.03
C GLY A 683 -14.60 -8.25 29.99
N SER A 684 -14.54 -6.96 29.72
CA SER A 684 -15.54 -6.00 30.17
C SER A 684 -16.17 -5.41 28.90
N GLY A 685 -17.27 -6.06 28.48
CA GLY A 685 -18.17 -5.53 27.47
C GLY A 685 -18.86 -4.27 28.02
N SER A 686 -18.46 -3.12 27.50
CA SER A 686 -19.27 -1.91 27.52
C SER A 686 -19.54 -1.57 26.05
N ALA A 687 -20.75 -1.89 25.62
CA ALA A 687 -21.29 -1.47 24.34
C ALA A 687 -21.44 0.05 24.36
N MET A 688 -20.54 0.77 23.67
CA MET A 688 -20.77 2.15 23.32
C MET A 688 -21.53 2.20 21.98
N GLN A 689 -22.78 2.60 22.06
CA GLN A 689 -23.62 3.00 20.91
C GLN A 689 -22.91 4.13 20.15
N ALA A 690 -22.81 3.95 18.84
CA ALA A 690 -22.38 5.00 17.91
C ALA A 690 -23.50 6.07 17.82
N PRO A 691 -23.17 7.37 17.76
CA PRO A 691 -24.14 8.41 17.40
C PRO A 691 -24.42 8.39 15.89
N PRO A 692 -25.64 8.75 15.45
CA PRO A 692 -26.02 8.77 14.05
C PRO A 692 -25.49 10.01 13.32
N CYS A 693 -25.29 9.84 12.01
CA CYS A 693 -24.90 10.71 10.90
C CYS A 693 -23.43 10.91 10.67
#